data_1f990040e55e96e84a029323756e2b7f
#
_entry.id   1f990040e55e96e84a029323756e2b7f
#
_cell.length_a   1.000
_cell.length_b   1.000
_cell.length_c   1.000
_cell.angle_alpha   90.00
_cell.angle_beta   90.00
_cell.angle_gamma   90.00
#
_symmetry.space_group_name_H-M   'P 1'
#
loop_
_entity.id
_entity.type
_entity.pdbx_description
1 polymer ?
#
loop_
_entity_poly.entity_id
_entity_poly.type
_entity_poly.pdbx_seq_one_letter_code
_entity_poly.pdbx_strand_id
1 'polypeptide(L)'
;MEKQLRIALAGNPNSGKTTLFNKLTGSNQFVGNWPGVTVEKKEGRLIVDKNVILTDLPGIYSLSPYTLEEVVARNYLIEEKPDAILNIVDATNLERNLYLTTQLTELGIPVVIALNMMDLVRKAGDSINVKELSKQLGCRIVEISALKGDGVQDAARAAIEAAKNGKTIPQHSFSGPVEHALAHIEEVTVHNLPEEQQRWYAIKIFERDEKVLKQLNVPEDVRAHIEQDIQAAEKELDDDAESIITNERYVYISQMLKGIYKKKGKGELSISDKIDKIVTNRVLALPIFVVVMFLVYALSMGKSIADGGISIGTFLTDWTNDVIGGAVLTDGSRALLESWGVAPWLVGLISDGILAGVGAVLGFVPQMLVLFLMLCLLEDCGYMARIAFIMDRIFRRFGLSGKSFIPMLVGTGCGIPGVMASRTIENERDRRMTIMTTTFMPCGAKMPIVGLIAGALFGGSTWVATSAYFIGIAAIVISGIMLKKTKMFAGDPAPFVMELPPYHVPAWGNVLRGTWERGWSFIKRAGTVIVVSSIVIWFLTSFGSVNGKFGMVDELYEDKSLVTDEYVTTVADRMHIPEDEVEPMDDSLLARIAQPVSIVFKPLGFGDWKPTAATVTGLVAKEEVVANFGIMYAYDDKDGEEELEENGNQIWNRVAEDFNTISGGHGRLAAYAFMIFNLLCAPCFAAIGAIKREMNSAKWTWFAIGYQCCFAWVIAFIVWQLGRAFAGAANAVGLVFALAALALLLWQLFKPYKEAQRLTVQ
;
A
#
# COMPACT_ATOMS: atom_id res chain seq x y z
N MET A 1 -51.35 19.42 0.82
CA MET A 1 -50.00 19.47 1.38
C MET A 1 -49.08 19.71 0.19
N GLU A 2 -48.32 20.79 0.16
CA GLU A 2 -47.31 20.98 -0.88
C GLU A 2 -46.28 19.85 -0.79
N LYS A 3 -45.95 19.26 -1.91
CA LYS A 3 -44.95 18.17 -2.01
C LYS A 3 -43.63 18.71 -1.45
N GLN A 4 -43.07 18.05 -0.46
CA GLN A 4 -41.76 18.39 0.08
C GLN A 4 -40.69 18.11 -1.00
N LEU A 5 -39.94 19.14 -1.41
CA LEU A 5 -38.90 19.04 -2.42
C LEU A 5 -37.60 18.48 -1.83
N ARG A 6 -36.93 17.61 -2.57
CA ARG A 6 -35.62 17.04 -2.21
C ARG A 6 -34.56 17.48 -3.22
N ILE A 7 -33.51 18.11 -2.76
CA ILE A 7 -32.38 18.53 -3.58
C ILE A 7 -31.13 17.76 -3.13
N ALA A 8 -30.41 17.16 -4.06
CA ALA A 8 -29.13 16.53 -3.82
C ALA A 8 -27.99 17.53 -3.99
N LEU A 9 -27.09 17.63 -3.02
CA LEU A 9 -25.85 18.39 -3.15
C LEU A 9 -24.75 17.43 -3.59
N ALA A 10 -24.27 17.59 -4.83
CA ALA A 10 -23.22 16.80 -5.42
C ALA A 10 -21.96 17.65 -5.65
N GLY A 11 -20.81 17.01 -5.79
CA GLY A 11 -19.56 17.68 -6.15
C GLY A 11 -18.32 16.87 -5.77
N ASN A 12 -17.21 17.26 -6.37
CA ASN A 12 -15.94 16.61 -6.13
C ASN A 12 -15.43 16.83 -4.70
N PRO A 13 -14.59 15.92 -4.16
CA PRO A 13 -13.86 16.21 -2.93
C PRO A 13 -13.10 17.55 -3.03
N ASN A 14 -13.08 18.29 -1.94
CA ASN A 14 -12.43 19.62 -1.82
C ASN A 14 -13.02 20.76 -2.67
N SER A 15 -14.12 20.57 -3.38
CA SER A 15 -14.82 21.63 -4.12
C SER A 15 -15.49 22.70 -3.22
N GLY A 16 -15.49 22.50 -1.90
CA GLY A 16 -16.17 23.37 -0.92
C GLY A 16 -17.59 22.91 -0.56
N LYS A 17 -17.97 21.67 -0.84
CA LYS A 17 -19.29 21.08 -0.63
C LYS A 17 -19.80 21.22 0.80
N THR A 18 -19.03 20.79 1.78
CA THR A 18 -19.39 20.91 3.22
C THR A 18 -19.57 22.36 3.65
N THR A 19 -18.75 23.27 3.14
CA THR A 19 -18.88 24.71 3.41
C THR A 19 -20.19 25.26 2.87
N LEU A 20 -20.53 24.89 1.63
CA LEU A 20 -21.78 25.28 0.98
C LEU A 20 -23.00 24.71 1.74
N PHE A 21 -22.96 23.41 2.07
CA PHE A 21 -24.02 22.74 2.84
C PHE A 21 -24.30 23.44 4.16
N ASN A 22 -23.25 23.72 4.95
CA ASN A 22 -23.40 24.42 6.24
C ASN A 22 -23.97 25.83 6.08
N LYS A 23 -23.61 26.57 5.04
CA LYS A 23 -24.14 27.89 4.74
C LYS A 23 -25.61 27.87 4.32
N LEU A 24 -26.03 26.82 3.60
CA LEU A 24 -27.39 26.65 3.11
C LEU A 24 -28.37 26.15 4.18
N THR A 25 -27.90 25.30 5.12
CA THR A 25 -28.75 24.64 6.13
C THR A 25 -28.61 25.19 7.53
N GLY A 26 -27.51 25.87 7.84
CA GLY A 26 -27.25 26.41 9.19
C GLY A 26 -27.09 25.27 10.22
N SER A 27 -27.73 25.45 11.40
CA SER A 27 -27.70 24.49 12.51
C SER A 27 -28.75 23.37 12.41
N ASN A 28 -29.62 23.40 11.41
CA ASN A 28 -30.73 22.43 11.26
C ASN A 28 -30.31 21.24 10.40
N GLN A 29 -29.39 20.45 10.91
CA GLN A 29 -28.82 19.31 10.21
C GLN A 29 -29.12 18.00 10.95
N PHE A 30 -29.41 16.94 10.19
CA PHE A 30 -29.48 15.56 10.66
C PHE A 30 -28.25 14.84 10.14
N VAL A 31 -27.52 14.17 11.03
CA VAL A 31 -26.32 13.39 10.70
C VAL A 31 -26.58 11.93 11.07
N GLY A 32 -26.36 11.04 10.13
CA GLY A 32 -26.47 9.59 10.30
C GLY A 32 -25.55 8.86 9.33
N ASN A 33 -25.75 7.58 9.14
CA ASN A 33 -25.05 6.81 8.11
C ASN A 33 -26.02 6.43 6.99
N TRP A 34 -25.50 6.28 5.80
CA TRP A 34 -26.26 5.68 4.70
C TRP A 34 -26.62 4.23 5.04
N PRO A 35 -27.81 3.74 4.67
CA PRO A 35 -28.23 2.37 4.98
C PRO A 35 -27.21 1.32 4.51
N GLY A 36 -26.82 0.42 5.42
CA GLY A 36 -25.94 -0.70 5.13
C GLY A 36 -24.44 -0.38 4.96
N VAL A 37 -24.03 0.87 5.14
CA VAL A 37 -22.63 1.30 4.96
C VAL A 37 -22.18 2.27 6.06
N THR A 38 -20.86 2.43 6.23
CA THR A 38 -20.24 3.35 7.19
C THR A 38 -20.05 4.77 6.66
N VAL A 39 -20.65 5.08 5.50
CA VAL A 39 -20.57 6.41 4.88
C VAL A 39 -21.56 7.36 5.57
N GLU A 40 -21.10 8.54 5.94
CA GLU A 40 -21.89 9.55 6.64
C GLU A 40 -22.95 10.16 5.70
N LYS A 41 -24.20 10.24 6.17
CA LYS A 41 -25.33 10.92 5.51
C LYS A 41 -25.67 12.19 6.25
N LYS A 42 -25.73 13.32 5.55
CA LYS A 42 -26.16 14.62 6.10
C LYS A 42 -27.37 15.12 5.34
N GLU A 43 -28.40 15.48 6.08
CA GLU A 43 -29.60 16.13 5.55
C GLU A 43 -29.88 17.40 6.34
N GLY A 44 -30.37 18.43 5.67
CA GLY A 44 -30.73 19.67 6.30
C GLY A 44 -31.82 20.39 5.55
N ARG A 45 -32.61 21.23 6.26
CA ARG A 45 -33.61 22.11 5.64
C ARG A 45 -32.94 23.39 5.18
N LEU A 46 -33.27 23.83 3.98
CA LEU A 46 -32.75 25.08 3.46
C LEU A 46 -33.24 26.27 4.31
N ILE A 47 -32.36 27.25 4.57
CA ILE A 47 -32.70 28.48 5.28
C ILE A 47 -33.70 29.30 4.47
N VAL A 48 -33.57 29.27 3.13
CA VAL A 48 -34.41 30.06 2.19
C VAL A 48 -35.86 29.52 2.13
N ASP A 49 -36.01 28.18 2.22
CA ASP A 49 -37.32 27.51 2.19
C ASP A 49 -37.27 26.24 3.04
N LYS A 50 -37.94 26.26 4.17
CA LYS A 50 -37.97 25.13 5.13
C LYS A 50 -38.69 23.87 4.61
N ASN A 51 -39.45 23.98 3.52
CA ASN A 51 -40.13 22.84 2.88
C ASN A 51 -39.19 22.04 1.95
N VAL A 52 -37.95 22.51 1.77
CA VAL A 52 -36.94 21.87 0.91
C VAL A 52 -35.88 21.19 1.77
N ILE A 53 -35.68 19.92 1.53
CA ILE A 53 -34.58 19.13 2.15
C ILE A 53 -33.40 19.10 1.19
N LEU A 54 -32.22 19.47 1.71
CA LEU A 54 -30.93 19.32 1.04
C LEU A 54 -30.24 18.09 1.60
N THR A 55 -29.92 17.11 0.74
CA THR A 55 -29.16 15.92 1.09
C THR A 55 -27.73 16.06 0.60
N ASP A 56 -26.75 16.01 1.51
CA ASP A 56 -25.32 16.06 1.16
C ASP A 56 -24.85 14.69 0.71
N LEU A 57 -24.51 14.55 -0.57
CA LEU A 57 -23.93 13.32 -1.10
C LEU A 57 -22.44 13.25 -0.73
N PRO A 58 -21.85 12.04 -0.62
CA PRO A 58 -20.40 11.89 -0.49
C PRO A 58 -19.67 12.66 -1.60
N GLY A 59 -18.46 13.13 -1.32
CA GLY A 59 -17.60 13.72 -2.35
C GLY A 59 -17.11 12.66 -3.32
N ILE A 60 -17.49 12.77 -4.59
CA ILE A 60 -17.19 11.78 -5.61
C ILE A 60 -16.57 12.43 -6.84
N TYR A 61 -15.79 11.64 -7.58
CA TYR A 61 -15.22 12.07 -8.86
C TYR A 61 -16.01 11.56 -10.04
N SER A 62 -16.73 10.45 -9.85
CA SER A 62 -17.48 9.76 -10.90
C SER A 62 -18.71 9.08 -10.30
N LEU A 63 -19.69 8.75 -11.13
CA LEU A 63 -20.82 7.86 -10.80
C LEU A 63 -20.52 6.38 -11.12
N SER A 64 -19.29 6.05 -11.47
CA SER A 64 -18.85 4.66 -11.66
C SER A 64 -18.66 3.97 -10.32
N PRO A 65 -19.05 2.69 -10.15
CA PRO A 65 -19.12 2.03 -8.85
C PRO A 65 -17.76 1.51 -8.35
N TYR A 66 -16.73 2.37 -8.29
CA TYR A 66 -15.39 1.97 -7.84
C TYR A 66 -15.17 2.12 -6.34
N THR A 67 -15.82 3.11 -5.71
CA THR A 67 -15.75 3.33 -4.25
C THR A 67 -17.13 3.17 -3.62
N LEU A 68 -17.17 2.96 -2.29
CA LEU A 68 -18.44 2.89 -1.56
C LEU A 68 -19.21 4.21 -1.63
N GLU A 69 -18.49 5.32 -1.59
CA GLU A 69 -19.02 6.67 -1.71
C GLU A 69 -19.71 6.88 -3.07
N GLU A 70 -19.08 6.44 -4.15
CA GLU A 70 -19.62 6.52 -5.51
C GLU A 70 -20.84 5.62 -5.68
N VAL A 71 -20.80 4.40 -5.12
CA VAL A 71 -21.96 3.49 -5.12
C VAL A 71 -23.15 4.11 -4.39
N VAL A 72 -22.92 4.70 -3.21
CA VAL A 72 -23.96 5.34 -2.41
C VAL A 72 -24.56 6.52 -3.16
N ALA A 73 -23.75 7.42 -3.70
CA ALA A 73 -24.22 8.59 -4.43
C ALA A 73 -25.00 8.19 -5.68
N ARG A 74 -24.49 7.21 -6.44
CA ARG A 74 -25.16 6.67 -7.63
C ARG A 74 -26.52 6.06 -7.29
N ASN A 75 -26.59 5.18 -6.28
CA ASN A 75 -27.83 4.54 -5.89
C ASN A 75 -28.88 5.58 -5.46
N TYR A 76 -28.47 6.57 -4.65
CA TYR A 76 -29.36 7.65 -4.25
C TYR A 76 -29.95 8.42 -5.45
N LEU A 77 -29.09 8.80 -6.41
CA LEU A 77 -29.54 9.56 -7.57
C LEU A 77 -30.46 8.76 -8.50
N ILE A 78 -30.23 7.44 -8.66
CA ILE A 78 -30.99 6.59 -9.57
C ILE A 78 -32.27 6.06 -8.91
N GLU A 79 -32.20 5.66 -7.64
CA GLU A 79 -33.31 4.99 -6.93
C GLU A 79 -34.24 6.00 -6.25
N GLU A 80 -33.69 6.95 -5.48
CA GLU A 80 -34.46 7.98 -4.74
C GLU A 80 -34.92 9.14 -5.64
N LYS A 81 -34.23 9.40 -6.76
CA LYS A 81 -34.56 10.42 -7.77
C LYS A 81 -34.92 11.76 -7.16
N PRO A 82 -33.96 12.55 -6.63
CA PRO A 82 -34.22 13.87 -6.10
C PRO A 82 -34.86 14.79 -7.14
N ASP A 83 -35.62 15.79 -6.69
CA ASP A 83 -36.30 16.72 -7.60
C ASP A 83 -35.34 17.65 -8.36
N ALA A 84 -34.11 17.88 -7.82
CA ALA A 84 -32.99 18.56 -8.51
C ALA A 84 -31.64 18.20 -7.90
N ILE A 85 -30.58 18.45 -8.66
CA ILE A 85 -29.18 18.34 -8.21
C ILE A 85 -28.55 19.73 -8.18
N LEU A 86 -28.00 20.12 -7.03
CA LEU A 86 -27.10 21.26 -6.90
C LEU A 86 -25.67 20.76 -6.94
N ASN A 87 -24.99 20.92 -8.08
CA ASN A 87 -23.62 20.45 -8.28
C ASN A 87 -22.63 21.59 -8.00
N ILE A 88 -21.77 21.42 -7.00
CA ILE A 88 -20.71 22.39 -6.70
C ILE A 88 -19.46 22.06 -7.50
N VAL A 89 -18.98 23.03 -8.26
CA VAL A 89 -17.85 22.94 -9.19
C VAL A 89 -16.77 23.92 -8.76
N ASP A 90 -15.56 23.46 -8.58
CA ASP A 90 -14.39 24.31 -8.34
C ASP A 90 -13.97 24.99 -9.64
N ALA A 91 -14.12 26.31 -9.70
CA ALA A 91 -13.78 27.13 -10.87
C ALA A 91 -12.28 27.19 -11.17
N THR A 92 -11.42 26.88 -10.19
CA THR A 92 -9.96 26.83 -10.37
C THR A 92 -9.50 25.55 -11.07
N ASN A 93 -10.34 24.48 -11.02
CA ASN A 93 -10.09 23.16 -11.58
C ASN A 93 -11.29 22.67 -12.39
N LEU A 94 -11.70 23.45 -13.41
CA LEU A 94 -12.90 23.20 -14.18
C LEU A 94 -12.92 21.85 -14.88
N GLU A 95 -11.84 21.50 -15.58
CA GLU A 95 -11.76 20.30 -16.41
C GLU A 95 -12.11 19.04 -15.63
N ARG A 96 -11.56 18.90 -14.43
CA ARG A 96 -11.82 17.77 -13.55
C ARG A 96 -13.22 17.76 -12.97
N ASN A 97 -13.69 18.93 -12.51
CA ASN A 97 -15.00 19.01 -11.87
C ASN A 97 -16.14 18.82 -12.86
N LEU A 98 -15.94 19.23 -14.13
CA LEU A 98 -16.91 19.04 -15.20
C LEU A 98 -17.06 17.58 -15.61
N TYR A 99 -16.10 16.70 -15.33
CA TYR A 99 -16.23 15.27 -15.56
C TYR A 99 -17.44 14.66 -14.81
N LEU A 100 -17.56 14.94 -13.51
CA LEU A 100 -18.75 14.55 -12.75
C LEU A 100 -20.01 15.26 -13.28
N THR A 101 -19.88 16.53 -13.65
CA THR A 101 -21.00 17.31 -14.16
C THR A 101 -21.62 16.70 -15.42
N THR A 102 -20.80 16.22 -16.38
CA THR A 102 -21.30 15.55 -17.58
C THR A 102 -22.12 14.31 -17.24
N GLN A 103 -21.69 13.53 -16.25
CA GLN A 103 -22.44 12.35 -15.80
C GLN A 103 -23.74 12.70 -15.08
N LEU A 104 -23.76 13.79 -14.28
CA LEU A 104 -24.97 14.24 -13.62
C LEU A 104 -26.03 14.77 -14.58
N THR A 105 -25.60 15.44 -15.65
CA THR A 105 -26.52 15.95 -16.71
C THR A 105 -27.17 14.84 -17.51
N GLU A 106 -26.57 13.64 -17.57
CA GLU A 106 -27.11 12.48 -18.28
C GLU A 106 -28.26 11.77 -17.53
N LEU A 107 -28.39 12.00 -16.22
CA LEU A 107 -29.42 11.32 -15.40
C LEU A 107 -30.86 11.78 -15.66
N GLY A 108 -31.07 12.84 -16.42
CA GLY A 108 -32.37 13.45 -16.67
C GLY A 108 -32.97 14.18 -15.46
N ILE A 109 -32.20 14.34 -14.39
CA ILE A 109 -32.59 15.13 -13.21
C ILE A 109 -32.15 16.58 -13.44
N PRO A 110 -32.97 17.60 -13.11
CA PRO A 110 -32.58 18.99 -13.25
C PRO A 110 -31.29 19.31 -12.49
N VAL A 111 -30.26 19.82 -13.19
CA VAL A 111 -28.95 20.15 -12.62
C VAL A 111 -28.77 21.67 -12.59
N VAL A 112 -28.34 22.20 -11.46
CA VAL A 112 -27.84 23.56 -11.29
C VAL A 112 -26.39 23.51 -10.84
N ILE A 113 -25.51 24.25 -11.51
CA ILE A 113 -24.10 24.34 -11.17
C ILE A 113 -23.86 25.56 -10.26
N ALA A 114 -23.32 25.30 -9.08
CA ALA A 114 -22.76 26.31 -8.19
C ALA A 114 -21.25 26.42 -8.46
N LEU A 115 -20.85 27.40 -9.28
CA LEU A 115 -19.45 27.59 -9.68
C LEU A 115 -18.71 28.31 -8.55
N ASN A 116 -17.98 27.55 -7.76
CA ASN A 116 -17.33 28.02 -6.51
C ASN A 116 -15.90 28.54 -6.75
N MET A 117 -15.36 29.26 -5.76
CA MET A 117 -14.01 29.84 -5.79
C MET A 117 -13.81 30.91 -6.87
N MET A 118 -14.88 31.55 -7.33
CA MET A 118 -14.83 32.63 -8.32
C MET A 118 -14.02 33.84 -7.87
N ASP A 119 -13.90 34.05 -6.57
CA ASP A 119 -13.03 35.07 -5.98
C ASP A 119 -11.55 34.77 -6.25
N LEU A 120 -11.13 33.50 -6.25
CA LEU A 120 -9.77 33.09 -6.58
C LEU A 120 -9.49 33.23 -8.07
N VAL A 121 -10.44 32.85 -8.94
CA VAL A 121 -10.33 33.02 -10.40
C VAL A 121 -10.15 34.50 -10.76
N ARG A 122 -10.99 35.39 -10.17
CA ARG A 122 -10.88 36.84 -10.36
C ARG A 122 -9.57 37.41 -9.83
N LYS A 123 -9.07 36.90 -8.67
CA LYS A 123 -7.77 37.31 -8.11
C LYS A 123 -6.61 36.89 -8.99
N ALA A 124 -6.68 35.74 -9.63
CA ALA A 124 -5.69 35.27 -10.61
C ALA A 124 -5.73 36.07 -11.92
N GLY A 125 -6.80 36.82 -12.16
CA GLY A 125 -7.03 37.59 -13.38
C GLY A 125 -7.54 36.72 -14.53
N ASP A 126 -7.96 35.51 -14.26
CA ASP A 126 -8.58 34.59 -15.22
C ASP A 126 -10.03 34.96 -15.46
N SER A 127 -10.59 34.56 -16.58
CA SER A 127 -12.01 34.81 -16.92
C SER A 127 -12.67 33.55 -17.47
N ILE A 128 -13.89 33.31 -17.01
CA ILE A 128 -14.74 32.21 -17.46
C ILE A 128 -15.99 32.82 -18.10
N ASN A 129 -16.30 32.42 -19.33
CA ASN A 129 -17.56 32.81 -19.98
C ASN A 129 -18.69 31.91 -19.48
N VAL A 130 -19.27 32.29 -18.32
CA VAL A 130 -20.32 31.50 -17.64
C VAL A 130 -21.56 31.31 -18.50
N LYS A 131 -21.91 32.30 -19.34
CA LYS A 131 -23.07 32.18 -20.26
C LYS A 131 -22.87 31.11 -21.32
N GLU A 132 -21.69 31.08 -21.92
CA GLU A 132 -21.37 30.06 -22.94
C GLU A 132 -21.22 28.68 -22.30
N LEU A 133 -20.60 28.59 -21.10
CA LEU A 133 -20.51 27.35 -20.34
C LEU A 133 -21.89 26.79 -20.00
N SER A 134 -22.82 27.65 -19.56
CA SER A 134 -24.22 27.28 -19.26
C SER A 134 -24.95 26.74 -20.51
N LYS A 135 -24.70 27.36 -21.68
CA LYS A 135 -25.29 26.92 -22.94
C LYS A 135 -24.76 25.57 -23.37
N GLN A 136 -23.45 25.35 -23.29
CA GLN A 136 -22.78 24.10 -23.70
C GLN A 136 -23.15 22.92 -22.80
N LEU A 137 -23.36 23.15 -21.50
CA LEU A 137 -23.75 22.12 -20.55
C LEU A 137 -25.27 21.92 -20.42
N GLY A 138 -26.07 22.79 -21.02
CA GLY A 138 -27.53 22.72 -20.98
C GLY A 138 -28.15 22.93 -19.60
N CYS A 139 -27.41 23.56 -18.66
CA CYS A 139 -27.87 23.76 -17.29
C CYS A 139 -27.53 25.16 -16.76
N ARG A 140 -28.29 25.64 -15.76
CA ARG A 140 -28.09 26.95 -15.14
C ARG A 140 -26.83 26.94 -14.27
N ILE A 141 -26.03 28.00 -14.39
CA ILE A 141 -24.80 28.19 -13.61
C ILE A 141 -24.94 29.45 -12.76
N VAL A 142 -24.56 29.32 -11.47
CA VAL A 142 -24.53 30.45 -10.52
C VAL A 142 -23.11 30.58 -9.98
N GLU A 143 -22.51 31.75 -10.11
CA GLU A 143 -21.19 32.05 -9.53
C GLU A 143 -21.31 32.23 -8.03
N ILE A 144 -20.47 31.51 -7.27
CA ILE A 144 -20.45 31.58 -5.81
C ILE A 144 -19.04 31.69 -5.23
N SER A 145 -18.98 32.18 -3.98
CA SER A 145 -17.86 31.92 -3.09
C SER A 145 -18.42 31.35 -1.77
N ALA A 146 -18.38 30.04 -1.64
CA ALA A 146 -18.92 29.36 -0.46
C ALA A 146 -18.26 29.84 0.84
N LEU A 147 -16.96 30.19 0.81
CA LEU A 147 -16.23 30.70 1.97
C LEU A 147 -16.72 32.06 2.39
N LYS A 148 -16.92 33.00 1.44
CA LYS A 148 -17.39 34.37 1.72
C LYS A 148 -18.90 34.42 1.89
N GLY A 149 -19.65 33.51 1.28
CA GLY A 149 -21.11 33.48 1.30
C GLY A 149 -21.75 34.18 0.11
N ASP A 150 -20.95 34.68 -0.84
CA ASP A 150 -21.44 35.36 -2.04
C ASP A 150 -22.16 34.38 -2.97
N GLY A 151 -23.33 34.76 -3.50
CA GLY A 151 -24.11 33.95 -4.46
C GLY A 151 -24.75 32.67 -3.89
N VAL A 152 -24.52 32.31 -2.62
CA VAL A 152 -24.98 31.04 -2.02
C VAL A 152 -26.51 30.94 -2.03
N GLN A 153 -27.20 32.01 -1.67
CA GLN A 153 -28.68 32.04 -1.66
C GLN A 153 -29.28 32.01 -3.07
N ASP A 154 -28.59 32.60 -4.05
CA ASP A 154 -29.03 32.59 -5.45
C ASP A 154 -28.89 31.18 -6.05
N ALA A 155 -27.85 30.43 -5.67
CA ALA A 155 -27.71 29.03 -6.03
C ALA A 155 -28.83 28.16 -5.44
N ALA A 156 -29.23 28.41 -4.18
CA ALA A 156 -30.36 27.72 -3.56
C ALA A 156 -31.68 28.02 -4.29
N ARG A 157 -31.96 29.32 -4.58
CA ARG A 157 -33.16 29.70 -5.33
C ARG A 157 -33.20 29.10 -6.73
N ALA A 158 -32.05 29.07 -7.44
CA ALA A 158 -31.95 28.47 -8.75
C ALA A 158 -32.22 26.95 -8.68
N ALA A 159 -31.72 26.24 -7.66
CA ALA A 159 -31.97 24.83 -7.46
C ALA A 159 -33.47 24.54 -7.13
N ILE A 160 -34.12 25.38 -6.33
CA ILE A 160 -35.56 25.27 -6.05
C ILE A 160 -36.40 25.52 -7.30
N GLU A 161 -36.02 26.49 -8.14
CA GLU A 161 -36.68 26.78 -9.40
C GLU A 161 -36.53 25.61 -10.39
N ALA A 162 -35.34 25.06 -10.51
CA ALA A 162 -35.06 23.89 -11.32
C ALA A 162 -35.85 22.66 -10.86
N ALA A 163 -35.99 22.45 -9.55
CA ALA A 163 -36.77 21.36 -8.97
C ALA A 163 -38.27 21.43 -9.31
N LYS A 164 -38.79 22.63 -9.54
CA LYS A 164 -40.22 22.83 -9.87
C LYS A 164 -40.53 22.66 -11.35
N ASN A 165 -39.70 23.16 -12.23
CA ASN A 165 -40.00 23.32 -13.65
C ASN A 165 -38.84 22.92 -14.60
N GLY A 166 -37.71 22.47 -14.07
CA GLY A 166 -36.51 22.25 -14.89
C GLY A 166 -36.46 20.87 -15.53
N LYS A 167 -35.76 20.78 -16.66
CA LYS A 167 -35.25 19.57 -17.27
C LYS A 167 -33.82 19.82 -17.70
N THR A 168 -32.96 18.82 -17.61
CA THR A 168 -31.60 18.86 -18.14
C THR A 168 -31.47 17.77 -19.20
N ILE A 169 -31.10 18.17 -20.41
CA ILE A 169 -30.86 17.26 -21.54
C ILE A 169 -29.36 17.28 -21.82
N PRO A 170 -28.67 16.12 -21.87
CA PRO A 170 -27.28 16.06 -22.21
C PRO A 170 -26.96 16.69 -23.57
N GLN A 171 -25.95 17.55 -23.65
CA GLN A 171 -25.57 18.27 -24.86
C GLN A 171 -24.27 17.73 -25.48
N HIS A 172 -23.61 16.77 -24.81
CA HIS A 172 -22.33 16.27 -25.28
C HIS A 172 -22.46 15.15 -26.31
N SER A 173 -21.59 15.18 -27.31
CA SER A 173 -21.39 14.12 -28.30
C SER A 173 -19.94 13.63 -28.26
N PHE A 174 -19.73 12.37 -28.60
CA PHE A 174 -18.43 11.72 -28.58
C PHE A 174 -17.86 11.57 -30.00
N SER A 175 -16.73 10.85 -30.13
CA SER A 175 -16.16 10.58 -31.46
C SER A 175 -17.07 9.70 -32.34
N GLY A 176 -16.90 9.72 -33.65
CA GLY A 176 -17.76 9.02 -34.60
C GLY A 176 -18.01 7.54 -34.30
N PRO A 177 -16.97 6.72 -34.03
CA PRO A 177 -17.15 5.29 -33.70
C PRO A 177 -17.97 5.05 -32.44
N VAL A 178 -17.73 5.85 -31.40
CA VAL A 178 -18.46 5.75 -30.13
C VAL A 178 -19.91 6.23 -30.30
N GLU A 179 -20.10 7.36 -30.97
CA GLU A 179 -21.43 7.94 -31.21
C GLU A 179 -22.29 6.99 -32.03
N HIS A 180 -21.72 6.34 -33.05
CA HIS A 180 -22.42 5.34 -33.86
C HIS A 180 -22.90 4.16 -32.99
N ALA A 181 -22.02 3.60 -32.14
CA ALA A 181 -22.40 2.51 -31.29
C ALA A 181 -23.46 2.91 -30.23
N LEU A 182 -23.34 4.12 -29.64
CA LEU A 182 -24.32 4.65 -28.70
C LEU A 182 -25.69 4.89 -29.34
N ALA A 183 -25.74 5.50 -30.54
CA ALA A 183 -26.99 5.73 -31.25
C ALA A 183 -27.72 4.40 -31.58
N HIS A 184 -26.96 3.38 -31.95
CA HIS A 184 -27.52 2.06 -32.22
C HIS A 184 -28.04 1.40 -30.91
N ILE A 185 -27.31 1.52 -29.82
CA ILE A 185 -27.77 1.06 -28.50
C ILE A 185 -29.06 1.82 -28.10
N GLU A 186 -29.13 3.13 -28.30
CA GLU A 186 -30.32 3.95 -28.02
C GLU A 186 -31.53 3.48 -28.78
N GLU A 187 -31.38 3.22 -30.07
CA GLU A 187 -32.45 2.76 -30.95
C GLU A 187 -32.98 1.37 -30.55
N VAL A 188 -32.07 0.43 -30.31
CA VAL A 188 -32.45 -0.98 -30.12
C VAL A 188 -32.92 -1.29 -28.69
N THR A 189 -32.41 -0.57 -27.66
CA THR A 189 -32.66 -0.96 -26.26
C THR A 189 -33.43 0.05 -25.44
N VAL A 190 -33.24 1.35 -25.67
CA VAL A 190 -33.72 2.37 -24.70
C VAL A 190 -34.64 3.45 -25.35
N HIS A 191 -34.99 3.33 -26.59
CA HIS A 191 -35.85 4.31 -27.25
C HIS A 191 -37.24 4.49 -26.57
N ASN A 192 -37.69 3.50 -25.80
CA ASN A 192 -38.93 3.56 -25.03
C ASN A 192 -38.82 4.34 -23.72
N LEU A 193 -37.60 4.70 -23.32
CA LEU A 193 -37.35 5.49 -22.11
C LEU A 193 -37.50 6.99 -22.41
N PRO A 194 -37.70 7.84 -21.38
CA PRO A 194 -37.68 9.30 -21.55
C PRO A 194 -36.38 9.75 -22.22
N GLU A 195 -36.47 10.69 -23.18
CA GLU A 195 -35.33 11.20 -23.95
C GLU A 195 -34.15 11.64 -23.08
N GLU A 196 -34.45 12.29 -21.94
CA GLU A 196 -33.46 12.76 -20.97
C GLU A 196 -32.65 11.65 -20.29
N GLN A 197 -33.08 10.37 -20.36
CA GLN A 197 -32.42 9.23 -19.73
C GLN A 197 -31.76 8.28 -20.74
N GLN A 198 -32.16 8.32 -22.01
CA GLN A 198 -31.70 7.36 -23.02
C GLN A 198 -30.16 7.36 -23.12
N ARG A 199 -29.56 8.52 -23.13
CA ARG A 199 -28.09 8.70 -23.22
C ARG A 199 -27.34 8.02 -22.08
N TRP A 200 -27.81 8.18 -20.85
CA TRP A 200 -27.17 7.55 -19.70
C TRP A 200 -27.22 6.03 -19.76
N TYR A 201 -28.40 5.49 -20.11
CA TYR A 201 -28.55 4.04 -20.23
C TYR A 201 -27.71 3.47 -21.38
N ALA A 202 -27.65 4.14 -22.54
CA ALA A 202 -26.83 3.73 -23.66
C ALA A 202 -25.34 3.68 -23.31
N ILE A 203 -24.83 4.71 -22.63
CA ILE A 203 -23.43 4.73 -22.15
C ILE A 203 -23.18 3.59 -21.17
N LYS A 204 -24.10 3.32 -20.25
CA LYS A 204 -23.94 2.21 -19.28
C LYS A 204 -24.01 0.83 -19.93
N ILE A 205 -24.78 0.67 -20.98
CA ILE A 205 -24.78 -0.55 -21.78
C ILE A 205 -23.46 -0.70 -22.55
N PHE A 206 -22.95 0.37 -23.14
CA PHE A 206 -21.64 0.40 -23.80
C PHE A 206 -20.51 0.03 -22.83
N GLU A 207 -20.54 0.53 -21.59
CA GLU A 207 -19.62 0.17 -20.51
C GLU A 207 -19.88 -1.24 -19.93
N ARG A 208 -20.84 -2.01 -20.45
CA ARG A 208 -21.25 -3.35 -19.98
C ARG A 208 -21.67 -3.39 -18.51
N ASP A 209 -22.38 -2.34 -18.03
CA ASP A 209 -22.88 -2.31 -16.64
C ASP A 209 -23.94 -3.39 -16.40
N GLU A 210 -23.56 -4.43 -15.65
CA GLU A 210 -24.45 -5.57 -15.41
C GLU A 210 -25.75 -5.22 -14.68
N LYS A 211 -25.78 -4.20 -13.79
CA LYS A 211 -27.00 -3.78 -13.10
C LYS A 211 -28.00 -3.20 -14.10
N VAL A 212 -27.53 -2.37 -15.01
CA VAL A 212 -28.33 -1.76 -16.06
C VAL A 212 -28.85 -2.81 -17.04
N LEU A 213 -27.97 -3.73 -17.46
CA LEU A 213 -28.35 -4.83 -18.36
C LEU A 213 -29.42 -5.74 -17.74
N LYS A 214 -29.34 -6.04 -16.43
CA LYS A 214 -30.35 -6.80 -15.71
C LYS A 214 -31.65 -6.01 -15.50
N GLN A 215 -31.55 -4.70 -15.22
CA GLN A 215 -32.72 -3.85 -15.01
C GLN A 215 -33.55 -3.68 -16.27
N LEU A 216 -32.91 -3.58 -17.43
CA LEU A 216 -33.58 -3.44 -18.73
C LEU A 216 -34.03 -4.77 -19.34
N ASN A 217 -33.68 -5.92 -18.73
CA ASN A 217 -33.95 -7.26 -19.27
C ASN A 217 -33.63 -7.40 -20.76
N VAL A 218 -32.44 -6.91 -21.18
CA VAL A 218 -32.02 -6.92 -22.59
C VAL A 218 -31.94 -8.37 -23.09
N PRO A 219 -32.67 -8.76 -24.17
CA PRO A 219 -32.62 -10.10 -24.75
C PRO A 219 -31.21 -10.48 -25.21
N GLU A 220 -30.89 -11.77 -25.17
CA GLU A 220 -29.52 -12.24 -25.41
C GLU A 220 -29.06 -12.06 -26.86
N ASP A 221 -29.97 -12.14 -27.80
CA ASP A 221 -29.77 -11.86 -29.23
C ASP A 221 -29.42 -10.38 -29.46
N VAL A 222 -30.17 -9.47 -28.84
CA VAL A 222 -29.90 -8.02 -28.88
C VAL A 222 -28.55 -7.70 -28.21
N ARG A 223 -28.25 -8.33 -27.07
CA ARG A 223 -27.00 -8.18 -26.38
C ARG A 223 -25.80 -8.62 -27.23
N ALA A 224 -25.94 -9.75 -27.95
CA ALA A 224 -24.90 -10.24 -28.83
C ALA A 224 -24.63 -9.29 -30.01
N HIS A 225 -25.67 -8.60 -30.51
CA HIS A 225 -25.56 -7.63 -31.60
C HIS A 225 -24.87 -6.36 -31.14
N ILE A 226 -25.29 -5.79 -30.02
CA ILE A 226 -24.65 -4.62 -29.38
C ILE A 226 -23.16 -4.89 -29.05
N GLU A 227 -22.87 -6.10 -28.61
CA GLU A 227 -21.50 -6.47 -28.26
C GLU A 227 -20.56 -6.41 -29.46
N GLN A 228 -21.04 -6.65 -30.69
CA GLN A 228 -20.25 -6.50 -31.92
C GLN A 228 -19.87 -5.04 -32.17
N ASP A 229 -20.81 -4.10 -31.96
CA ASP A 229 -20.54 -2.67 -32.11
C ASP A 229 -19.56 -2.16 -31.08
N ILE A 230 -19.69 -2.61 -29.83
CA ILE A 230 -18.76 -2.26 -28.75
C ILE A 230 -17.35 -2.76 -29.09
N GLN A 231 -17.23 -4.04 -29.50
CA GLN A 231 -15.93 -4.62 -29.89
C GLN A 231 -15.33 -3.94 -31.12
N ALA A 232 -16.14 -3.49 -32.05
CA ALA A 232 -15.67 -2.71 -33.21
C ALA A 232 -15.07 -1.37 -32.77
N ALA A 233 -15.71 -0.66 -31.84
CA ALA A 233 -15.22 0.60 -31.30
C ALA A 233 -13.94 0.39 -30.45
N GLU A 234 -13.90 -0.66 -29.61
CA GLU A 234 -12.71 -1.04 -28.83
C GLU A 234 -11.51 -1.36 -29.73
N LYS A 235 -11.73 -2.07 -30.82
CA LYS A 235 -10.68 -2.39 -31.79
C LYS A 235 -10.18 -1.18 -32.56
N GLU A 236 -11.06 -0.25 -32.91
CA GLU A 236 -10.69 0.96 -33.63
C GLU A 236 -9.89 1.94 -32.76
N LEU A 237 -10.27 2.06 -31.48
CA LEU A 237 -9.67 2.99 -30.53
C LEU A 237 -8.55 2.37 -29.68
N ASP A 238 -8.29 1.06 -29.83
CA ASP A 238 -7.23 0.29 -29.11
C ASP A 238 -7.30 0.44 -27.58
N ASP A 239 -8.53 0.46 -27.04
CA ASP A 239 -8.75 0.58 -25.58
C ASP A 239 -10.07 -0.12 -25.18
N ASP A 240 -10.29 -0.35 -23.88
CA ASP A 240 -11.54 -0.91 -23.36
C ASP A 240 -12.68 0.12 -23.33
N ALA A 241 -13.92 -0.36 -23.37
CA ALA A 241 -15.12 0.48 -23.48
C ALA A 241 -15.22 1.56 -22.37
N GLU A 242 -14.81 1.25 -21.14
CA GLU A 242 -14.86 2.17 -20.01
C GLU A 242 -13.80 3.26 -20.12
N SER A 243 -12.58 2.89 -20.52
CA SER A 243 -11.49 3.81 -20.80
C SER A 243 -11.80 4.73 -21.99
N ILE A 244 -12.43 4.19 -23.03
CA ILE A 244 -12.90 4.96 -24.18
C ILE A 244 -13.87 6.07 -23.75
N ILE A 245 -14.94 5.73 -23.04
CA ILE A 245 -15.92 6.73 -22.55
C ILE A 245 -15.27 7.76 -21.65
N THR A 246 -14.35 7.34 -20.77
CA THR A 246 -13.62 8.26 -19.92
C THR A 246 -12.78 9.26 -20.73
N ASN A 247 -12.04 8.77 -21.71
CA ASN A 247 -11.23 9.61 -22.61
C ASN A 247 -12.10 10.58 -23.44
N GLU A 248 -13.18 10.09 -24.02
CA GLU A 248 -14.12 10.88 -24.81
C GLU A 248 -14.72 12.05 -24.01
N ARG A 249 -15.09 11.83 -22.73
CA ARG A 249 -15.55 12.89 -21.82
C ARG A 249 -14.48 13.96 -21.62
N TYR A 250 -13.23 13.58 -21.41
CA TYR A 250 -12.14 14.54 -21.25
C TYR A 250 -11.84 15.31 -22.54
N VAL A 251 -11.90 14.65 -23.69
CA VAL A 251 -11.75 15.30 -25.01
C VAL A 251 -12.86 16.34 -25.19
N TYR A 252 -14.11 15.99 -24.94
CA TYR A 252 -15.25 16.91 -25.01
C TYR A 252 -15.06 18.12 -24.09
N ILE A 253 -14.75 17.90 -22.79
CA ILE A 253 -14.55 18.97 -21.81
C ILE A 253 -13.39 19.87 -22.22
N SER A 254 -12.28 19.31 -22.65
CA SER A 254 -11.10 20.06 -23.07
C SER A 254 -11.40 20.94 -24.30
N GLN A 255 -12.13 20.40 -25.27
CA GLN A 255 -12.55 21.17 -26.45
C GLN A 255 -13.49 22.31 -26.08
N MET A 256 -14.49 22.06 -25.25
CA MET A 256 -15.43 23.07 -24.75
C MET A 256 -14.70 24.19 -24.01
N LEU A 257 -13.78 23.89 -23.13
CA LEU A 257 -13.07 24.87 -22.30
C LEU A 257 -12.12 25.78 -23.10
N LYS A 258 -11.60 25.33 -24.25
CA LYS A 258 -10.71 26.15 -25.12
C LYS A 258 -11.28 27.50 -25.50
N GLY A 259 -12.62 27.62 -25.64
CA GLY A 259 -13.31 28.88 -25.97
C GLY A 259 -13.81 29.66 -24.75
N ILE A 260 -14.05 28.98 -23.65
CA ILE A 260 -14.79 29.46 -22.48
C ILE A 260 -13.86 29.96 -21.37
N TYR A 261 -12.78 29.24 -21.11
CA TYR A 261 -11.82 29.61 -20.05
C TYR A 261 -10.61 30.33 -20.63
N LYS A 262 -10.41 31.57 -20.24
CA LYS A 262 -9.26 32.40 -20.65
C LYS A 262 -8.36 32.65 -19.45
N LYS A 263 -7.19 32.02 -19.45
CA LYS A 263 -6.11 32.33 -18.50
C LYS A 263 -5.40 33.62 -18.92
N LYS A 264 -5.12 34.53 -17.99
CA LYS A 264 -4.44 35.81 -18.23
C LYS A 264 -3.01 35.63 -18.79
N GLY A 265 -2.39 34.49 -18.51
CA GLY A 265 -1.03 34.14 -18.97
C GLY A 265 -0.99 33.30 -20.23
N LYS A 266 -1.74 33.62 -21.31
CA LYS A 266 -1.71 32.87 -22.56
C LYS A 266 -0.33 32.96 -23.24
N GLY A 267 0.40 31.83 -23.24
CA GLY A 267 1.60 31.62 -24.06
C GLY A 267 2.80 31.05 -23.32
N GLU A 268 2.92 31.20 -22.03
CA GLU A 268 3.98 30.55 -21.27
C GLU A 268 3.45 29.32 -20.53
N LEU A 269 4.02 28.14 -20.84
CA LEU A 269 3.88 26.95 -20.01
C LEU A 269 4.19 27.33 -18.57
N SER A 270 3.34 26.97 -17.61
CA SER A 270 3.66 27.16 -16.20
C SER A 270 5.00 26.49 -15.87
N ILE A 271 5.67 26.92 -14.83
CA ILE A 271 6.92 26.27 -14.38
C ILE A 271 6.66 24.79 -14.14
N SER A 272 5.49 24.44 -13.57
CA SER A 272 5.06 23.06 -13.37
C SER A 272 4.95 22.30 -14.71
N ASP A 273 4.33 22.86 -15.74
CA ASP A 273 4.21 22.22 -17.04
C ASP A 273 5.58 22.00 -17.73
N LYS A 274 6.51 22.95 -17.55
CA LYS A 274 7.89 22.81 -18.07
C LYS A 274 8.63 21.66 -17.38
N ILE A 275 8.50 21.54 -16.06
CA ILE A 275 9.08 20.45 -15.27
C ILE A 275 8.41 19.12 -15.65
N ASP A 276 7.08 19.08 -15.73
CA ASP A 276 6.32 17.88 -16.09
C ASP A 276 6.70 17.34 -17.46
N LYS A 277 6.95 18.22 -18.43
CA LYS A 277 7.41 17.82 -19.77
C LYS A 277 8.70 16.98 -19.74
N ILE A 278 9.55 17.19 -18.74
CA ILE A 278 10.79 16.43 -18.52
C ILE A 278 10.53 15.22 -17.61
N VAL A 279 9.91 15.45 -16.48
CA VAL A 279 9.74 14.46 -15.41
C VAL A 279 8.74 13.37 -15.79
N THR A 280 7.70 13.69 -16.56
CA THR A 280 6.70 12.71 -17.04
C THR A 280 7.01 12.19 -18.45
N ASN A 281 8.16 12.53 -19.01
CA ASN A 281 8.57 12.07 -20.34
C ASN A 281 8.68 10.55 -20.35
N ARG A 282 8.13 9.91 -21.38
CA ARG A 282 8.03 8.45 -21.52
C ARG A 282 9.35 7.68 -21.33
N VAL A 283 10.48 8.31 -21.70
CA VAL A 283 11.82 7.69 -21.62
C VAL A 283 12.60 8.18 -20.40
N LEU A 284 12.52 9.49 -20.08
CA LEU A 284 13.31 10.11 -19.01
C LEU A 284 12.72 9.92 -17.62
N ALA A 285 11.42 9.66 -17.51
CA ALA A 285 10.74 9.57 -16.23
C ALA A 285 11.32 8.48 -15.31
N LEU A 286 11.56 7.28 -15.85
CA LEU A 286 12.11 6.16 -15.08
C LEU A 286 13.55 6.40 -14.62
N PRO A 287 14.50 6.83 -15.48
CA PRO A 287 15.84 7.23 -15.05
C PRO A 287 15.85 8.34 -14.00
N ILE A 288 15.06 9.41 -14.17
CA ILE A 288 14.96 10.51 -13.19
C ILE A 288 14.48 9.96 -11.85
N PHE A 289 13.46 9.13 -11.88
CA PHE A 289 12.93 8.48 -10.69
C PHE A 289 13.99 7.64 -9.96
N VAL A 290 14.75 6.82 -10.68
CA VAL A 290 15.84 6.02 -10.10
C VAL A 290 16.90 6.93 -9.42
N VAL A 291 17.29 8.02 -10.06
CA VAL A 291 18.24 8.98 -9.48
C VAL A 291 17.69 9.64 -8.21
N VAL A 292 16.44 10.10 -8.24
CA VAL A 292 15.80 10.73 -7.06
C VAL A 292 15.73 9.75 -5.90
N MET A 293 15.31 8.50 -6.14
CA MET A 293 15.22 7.49 -5.10
C MET A 293 16.60 7.05 -4.61
N PHE A 294 17.58 6.94 -5.51
CA PHE A 294 18.97 6.70 -5.11
C PHE A 294 19.47 7.78 -4.14
N LEU A 295 19.20 9.04 -4.40
CA LEU A 295 19.57 10.14 -3.51
C LEU A 295 18.87 10.04 -2.15
N VAL A 296 17.56 9.73 -2.14
CA VAL A 296 16.81 9.54 -0.90
C VAL A 296 17.43 8.43 -0.05
N TYR A 297 17.68 7.26 -0.65
CA TYR A 297 18.28 6.14 0.10
C TYR A 297 19.75 6.37 0.46
N ALA A 298 20.53 6.98 -0.43
CA ALA A 298 21.92 7.30 -0.14
C ALA A 298 22.06 8.25 1.05
N LEU A 299 21.15 9.22 1.21
CA LEU A 299 21.14 10.16 2.34
C LEU A 299 20.59 9.54 3.63
N SER A 300 19.63 8.61 3.52
CA SER A 300 18.97 8.02 4.70
C SER A 300 19.61 6.73 5.19
N MET A 301 20.07 5.84 4.28
CA MET A 301 20.52 4.48 4.58
C MET A 301 21.82 4.10 3.86
N GLY A 302 22.52 5.05 3.25
CA GLY A 302 23.78 4.80 2.56
C GLY A 302 24.95 4.68 3.54
N LYS A 303 26.17 4.63 2.99
CA LYS A 303 27.37 4.60 3.80
C LYS A 303 27.47 5.87 4.66
N SER A 304 27.84 5.72 5.94
CA SER A 304 27.97 6.81 6.92
C SER A 304 28.91 7.92 6.44
N ILE A 305 28.63 9.15 6.86
CA ILE A 305 29.55 10.28 6.61
C ILE A 305 30.88 10.04 7.30
N ALA A 306 30.90 9.41 8.48
CA ALA A 306 32.11 9.05 9.19
C ALA A 306 33.05 8.15 8.37
N ASP A 307 32.48 7.26 7.55
CA ASP A 307 33.21 6.32 6.69
C ASP A 307 33.45 6.85 5.27
N GLY A 308 33.30 8.15 5.06
CA GLY A 308 33.47 8.79 3.75
C GLY A 308 32.28 8.63 2.80
N GLY A 309 31.10 8.27 3.30
CA GLY A 309 29.84 8.25 2.56
C GLY A 309 29.08 9.57 2.62
N ILE A 310 27.79 9.56 2.29
CA ILE A 310 26.91 10.75 2.27
C ILE A 310 25.67 10.60 3.17
N SER A 311 25.52 9.47 3.89
CA SER A 311 24.34 9.21 4.72
C SER A 311 24.40 9.96 6.05
N ILE A 312 23.45 10.88 6.23
CA ILE A 312 23.21 11.54 7.50
C ILE A 312 22.46 10.58 8.44
N GLY A 313 21.55 9.77 7.88
CA GLY A 313 20.73 8.84 8.64
C GLY A 313 21.57 7.78 9.33
N THR A 314 22.46 7.12 8.60
CA THR A 314 23.39 6.11 9.16
C THR A 314 24.33 6.72 10.18
N PHE A 315 24.94 7.85 9.87
CA PHE A 315 25.83 8.56 10.84
C PHE A 315 25.15 8.82 12.20
N LEU A 316 23.90 9.30 12.17
CA LEU A 316 23.15 9.55 13.40
C LEU A 316 22.73 8.26 14.10
N THR A 317 22.46 7.20 13.34
CA THR A 317 22.12 5.87 13.87
C THR A 317 23.30 5.24 14.56
N ASP A 318 24.49 5.23 13.93
CA ASP A 318 25.74 4.71 14.50
C ASP A 318 26.06 5.44 15.80
N TRP A 319 26.05 6.78 15.76
CA TRP A 319 26.27 7.58 16.98
C TRP A 319 25.24 7.27 18.10
N THR A 320 23.97 7.02 17.75
CA THR A 320 22.92 6.70 18.74
C THR A 320 23.12 5.31 19.30
N ASN A 321 23.50 4.34 18.47
CA ASN A 321 23.79 2.97 18.91
C ASN A 321 25.00 2.93 19.84
N ASP A 322 26.13 3.55 19.43
CA ASP A 322 27.37 3.51 20.20
C ASP A 322 27.22 4.25 21.53
N VAL A 323 26.68 5.49 21.51
CA VAL A 323 26.65 6.35 22.69
C VAL A 323 25.44 6.06 23.59
N ILE A 324 24.24 5.98 23.01
CA ILE A 324 23.01 5.82 23.79
C ILE A 324 22.73 4.35 24.01
N GLY A 325 22.73 3.52 22.98
CA GLY A 325 22.42 2.10 23.05
C GLY A 325 23.46 1.31 23.83
N GLY A 326 24.72 1.34 23.41
CA GLY A 326 25.84 0.64 24.02
C GLY A 326 26.28 1.29 25.34
N ALA A 327 27.04 2.39 25.24
CA ALA A 327 27.74 2.96 26.41
C ALA A 327 26.80 3.40 27.55
N VAL A 328 25.60 3.94 27.28
CA VAL A 328 24.71 4.42 28.37
C VAL A 328 23.69 3.37 28.77
N LEU A 329 22.93 2.80 27.83
CA LEU A 329 21.80 1.91 28.18
C LEU A 329 22.29 0.50 28.57
N THR A 330 23.21 -0.09 27.82
CA THR A 330 23.63 -1.48 28.07
C THR A 330 24.80 -1.52 29.07
N ASP A 331 25.97 -1.01 28.72
CA ASP A 331 27.18 -1.13 29.52
C ASP A 331 27.13 -0.30 30.80
N GLY A 332 26.66 0.96 30.68
CA GLY A 332 26.51 1.84 31.83
C GLY A 332 25.50 1.33 32.84
N SER A 333 24.38 0.76 32.39
CA SER A 333 23.40 0.16 33.30
C SER A 333 23.91 -1.12 33.95
N ARG A 334 24.61 -1.96 33.20
CA ARG A 334 25.22 -3.20 33.70
C ARG A 334 26.23 -2.89 34.82
N ALA A 335 27.19 -2.01 34.52
CA ALA A 335 28.18 -1.60 35.50
C ALA A 335 27.56 -0.98 36.78
N LEU A 336 26.49 -0.19 36.62
CA LEU A 336 25.77 0.41 37.74
C LEU A 336 25.06 -0.65 38.59
N LEU A 337 24.34 -1.58 37.98
CA LEU A 337 23.59 -2.64 38.67
C LEU A 337 24.53 -3.62 39.36
N GLU A 338 25.66 -3.99 38.75
CA GLU A 338 26.70 -4.80 39.33
C GLU A 338 27.35 -4.11 40.54
N SER A 339 27.61 -2.80 40.46
CA SER A 339 28.13 -2.01 41.58
C SER A 339 27.18 -1.98 42.79
N TRP A 340 25.89 -2.13 42.56
CA TRP A 340 24.86 -2.24 43.62
C TRP A 340 24.68 -3.65 44.15
N GLY A 341 25.39 -4.65 43.59
CA GLY A 341 25.31 -6.04 44.03
C GLY A 341 23.97 -6.71 43.63
N VAL A 342 23.37 -6.27 42.52
CA VAL A 342 22.14 -6.86 41.99
C VAL A 342 22.42 -8.28 41.49
N ALA A 343 21.47 -9.20 41.68
CA ALA A 343 21.62 -10.58 41.23
C ALA A 343 21.86 -10.66 39.69
N PRO A 344 22.78 -11.54 39.20
CA PRO A 344 23.18 -11.60 37.78
C PRO A 344 22.01 -11.73 36.80
N TRP A 345 21.03 -12.58 37.11
CA TRP A 345 19.85 -12.76 36.25
C TRP A 345 19.02 -11.47 36.12
N LEU A 346 18.99 -10.62 37.13
CA LEU A 346 18.25 -9.35 37.09
C LEU A 346 19.05 -8.27 36.36
N VAL A 347 20.38 -8.31 36.46
CA VAL A 347 21.28 -7.48 35.65
C VAL A 347 21.05 -7.80 34.17
N GLY A 348 21.08 -9.06 33.75
CA GLY A 348 20.82 -9.51 32.38
C GLY A 348 19.42 -9.12 31.90
N LEU A 349 18.38 -9.32 32.73
CA LEU A 349 17.02 -8.91 32.37
C LEU A 349 16.91 -7.41 32.05
N ILE A 350 17.53 -6.57 32.91
CA ILE A 350 17.43 -5.12 32.76
C ILE A 350 18.32 -4.64 31.62
N SER A 351 19.60 -5.03 31.59
CA SER A 351 20.55 -4.54 30.57
C SER A 351 20.30 -5.17 29.21
N ASP A 352 20.25 -6.50 29.11
CA ASP A 352 20.23 -7.22 27.85
C ASP A 352 18.80 -7.48 27.36
N GLY A 353 17.82 -7.62 28.25
CA GLY A 353 16.42 -7.82 27.90
C GLY A 353 15.67 -6.49 27.62
N ILE A 354 15.69 -5.57 28.59
CA ILE A 354 14.87 -4.34 28.51
C ILE A 354 15.63 -3.21 27.81
N LEU A 355 16.82 -2.85 28.34
CA LEU A 355 17.53 -1.66 27.88
C LEU A 355 18.17 -1.87 26.50
N ALA A 356 18.67 -3.05 26.19
CA ALA A 356 19.11 -3.40 24.84
C ALA A 356 17.96 -3.29 23.83
N GLY A 357 16.75 -3.79 24.19
CA GLY A 357 15.57 -3.62 23.34
C GLY A 357 15.14 -2.16 23.17
N VAL A 358 15.27 -1.32 24.19
CA VAL A 358 15.04 0.13 24.07
C VAL A 358 16.12 0.77 23.20
N GLY A 359 17.40 0.39 23.39
CA GLY A 359 18.54 0.87 22.60
C GLY A 359 18.36 0.57 21.11
N ALA A 360 17.99 -0.66 20.77
CA ALA A 360 17.73 -1.06 19.39
C ALA A 360 16.62 -0.21 18.73
N VAL A 361 15.55 0.12 19.46
CA VAL A 361 14.49 1.01 18.94
C VAL A 361 15.01 2.42 18.73
N LEU A 362 15.71 2.99 19.72
CA LEU A 362 16.23 4.37 19.65
C LEU A 362 17.32 4.50 18.60
N GLY A 363 18.17 3.51 18.44
CA GLY A 363 19.23 3.47 17.43
C GLY A 363 18.66 3.56 16.01
N PHE A 364 17.53 2.91 15.74
CA PHE A 364 16.93 2.92 14.41
C PHE A 364 16.12 4.19 14.08
N VAL A 365 15.74 4.97 15.08
CA VAL A 365 14.90 6.17 14.92
C VAL A 365 15.54 7.25 14.05
N PRO A 366 16.82 7.63 14.19
CA PRO A 366 17.40 8.70 13.39
C PRO A 366 17.36 8.42 11.89
N GLN A 367 17.74 7.23 11.47
CA GLN A 367 17.71 6.79 10.08
C GLN A 367 16.29 6.86 9.51
N MET A 368 15.30 6.43 10.28
CA MET A 368 13.90 6.49 9.90
C MET A 368 13.37 7.92 9.80
N LEU A 369 13.81 8.82 10.70
CA LEU A 369 13.42 10.23 10.63
C LEU A 369 13.96 10.92 9.38
N VAL A 370 15.22 10.65 8.99
CA VAL A 370 15.78 11.18 7.74
C VAL A 370 15.02 10.64 6.53
N LEU A 371 14.67 9.32 6.51
CA LEU A 371 13.87 8.75 5.45
C LEU A 371 12.48 9.41 5.36
N PHE A 372 11.78 9.57 6.49
CA PHE A 372 10.48 10.23 6.52
C PHE A 372 10.55 11.69 6.08
N LEU A 373 11.62 12.40 6.45
CA LEU A 373 11.86 13.77 6.02
C LEU A 373 11.95 13.86 4.49
N MET A 374 12.76 13.00 3.87
CA MET A 374 12.93 12.95 2.41
C MET A 374 11.62 12.58 1.71
N LEU A 375 10.89 11.59 2.22
CA LEU A 375 9.60 11.19 1.65
C LEU A 375 8.54 12.28 1.79
N CYS A 376 8.46 12.96 2.95
CA CYS A 376 7.55 14.10 3.14
C CYS A 376 7.89 15.26 2.19
N LEU A 377 9.16 15.52 1.92
CA LEU A 377 9.59 16.52 0.93
C LEU A 377 9.09 16.18 -0.47
N LEU A 378 9.27 14.92 -0.91
CA LEU A 378 8.80 14.45 -2.22
C LEU A 378 7.28 14.44 -2.35
N GLU A 379 6.58 14.16 -1.26
CA GLU A 379 5.11 14.16 -1.19
C GLU A 379 4.59 15.61 -1.27
N ASP A 380 5.11 16.50 -0.41
CA ASP A 380 4.65 17.89 -0.31
C ASP A 380 4.96 18.69 -1.61
N CYS A 381 6.10 18.45 -2.28
CA CYS A 381 6.38 19.10 -3.57
C CYS A 381 5.53 18.58 -4.73
N GLY A 382 4.78 17.49 -4.56
CA GLY A 382 3.90 16.90 -5.58
C GLY A 382 4.60 15.91 -6.54
N TYR A 383 5.86 15.52 -6.28
CA TYR A 383 6.59 14.57 -7.13
C TYR A 383 6.01 13.15 -7.09
N MET A 384 5.52 12.70 -5.93
CA MET A 384 4.96 11.35 -5.76
C MET A 384 3.74 11.09 -6.64
N ALA A 385 2.90 12.10 -6.89
CA ALA A 385 1.76 12.00 -7.78
C ALA A 385 2.18 11.69 -9.24
N ARG A 386 3.30 12.29 -9.71
CA ARG A 386 3.84 12.04 -11.06
C ARG A 386 4.35 10.62 -11.23
N ILE A 387 5.02 10.11 -10.21
CA ILE A 387 5.50 8.72 -10.22
C ILE A 387 4.33 7.76 -10.31
N ALA A 388 3.29 7.96 -9.49
CA ALA A 388 2.09 7.13 -9.55
C ALA A 388 1.45 7.14 -10.94
N PHE A 389 1.38 8.31 -11.58
CA PHE A 389 0.85 8.46 -12.95
C PHE A 389 1.68 7.70 -14.00
N ILE A 390 3.02 7.80 -13.92
CA ILE A 390 3.92 7.12 -14.87
C ILE A 390 3.81 5.60 -14.71
N MET A 391 3.76 5.14 -13.46
CA MET A 391 3.74 3.71 -13.14
C MET A 391 2.36 3.07 -13.35
N ASP A 392 1.28 3.84 -13.41
CA ASP A 392 -0.08 3.32 -13.61
C ASP A 392 -0.18 2.45 -14.86
N ARG A 393 0.37 2.90 -15.99
CA ARG A 393 0.37 2.14 -17.26
C ARG A 393 1.06 0.78 -17.13
N ILE A 394 2.13 0.68 -16.31
CA ILE A 394 2.88 -0.56 -16.12
C ILE A 394 2.10 -1.48 -15.18
N PHE A 395 1.64 -0.96 -14.06
CA PHE A 395 0.97 -1.74 -13.01
C PHE A 395 -0.41 -2.25 -13.43
N ARG A 396 -1.14 -1.49 -14.23
CA ARG A 396 -2.43 -1.93 -14.80
C ARG A 396 -2.31 -3.20 -15.62
N ARG A 397 -1.23 -3.39 -16.39
CA ARG A 397 -0.99 -4.64 -17.12
C ARG A 397 -0.91 -5.87 -16.22
N PHE A 398 -0.50 -5.66 -14.96
CA PHE A 398 -0.44 -6.71 -13.94
C PHE A 398 -1.68 -6.72 -13.05
N GLY A 399 -2.68 -5.90 -13.35
CA GLY A 399 -3.92 -5.83 -12.60
C GLY A 399 -3.82 -5.10 -11.27
N LEU A 400 -2.76 -4.33 -11.04
CA LEU A 400 -2.56 -3.48 -9.89
C LEU A 400 -2.84 -2.01 -10.27
N SER A 401 -3.37 -1.24 -9.34
CA SER A 401 -3.51 0.22 -9.52
C SER A 401 -2.13 0.88 -9.50
N GLY A 402 -1.92 1.93 -10.29
CA GLY A 402 -0.67 2.69 -10.28
C GLY A 402 -0.35 3.30 -8.92
N LYS A 403 -1.36 3.60 -8.11
CA LYS A 403 -1.20 4.03 -6.71
C LYS A 403 -0.52 2.96 -5.84
N SER A 404 -0.60 1.67 -6.20
CA SER A 404 0.05 0.56 -5.48
C SER A 404 1.58 0.61 -5.56
N PHE A 405 2.12 1.29 -6.56
CA PHE A 405 3.57 1.44 -6.71
C PHE A 405 4.20 2.26 -5.58
N ILE A 406 3.52 3.31 -5.09
CA ILE A 406 4.04 4.17 -4.02
C ILE A 406 4.31 3.36 -2.73
N PRO A 407 3.35 2.60 -2.19
CA PRO A 407 3.59 1.69 -1.07
C PRO A 407 4.77 0.73 -1.27
N MET A 408 4.86 0.12 -2.44
CA MET A 408 5.91 -0.85 -2.76
C MET A 408 7.28 -0.19 -2.81
N LEU A 409 7.35 1.01 -3.39
CA LEU A 409 8.57 1.78 -3.44
C LEU A 409 9.04 2.21 -2.05
N VAL A 410 8.17 2.83 -1.27
CA VAL A 410 8.49 3.22 0.11
C VAL A 410 8.88 1.99 0.94
N GLY A 411 8.30 0.83 0.62
CA GLY A 411 8.61 -0.48 1.21
C GLY A 411 10.05 -0.93 0.99
N THR A 412 10.77 -0.45 -0.04
CA THR A 412 12.20 -0.77 -0.24
C THR A 412 13.08 -0.19 0.87
N GLY A 413 12.70 0.94 1.44
CA GLY A 413 13.37 1.49 2.62
C GLY A 413 12.91 0.78 3.88
N CYS A 414 11.61 0.82 4.16
CA CYS A 414 11.01 0.17 5.32
C CYS A 414 9.57 -0.26 5.04
N GLY A 415 9.23 -1.48 5.45
CA GLY A 415 7.88 -2.04 5.26
C GLY A 415 6.78 -1.28 6.00
N ILE A 416 7.07 -0.63 7.14
CA ILE A 416 6.08 0.10 7.95
C ILE A 416 5.50 1.29 7.18
N PRO A 417 6.30 2.30 6.74
CA PRO A 417 5.80 3.40 5.96
C PRO A 417 5.26 2.94 4.60
N GLY A 418 5.82 1.87 4.01
CA GLY A 418 5.30 1.26 2.80
C GLY A 418 3.85 0.83 2.96
N VAL A 419 3.53 0.05 3.99
CA VAL A 419 2.16 -0.36 4.30
C VAL A 419 1.27 0.85 4.61
N MET A 420 1.75 1.83 5.38
CA MET A 420 0.98 3.03 5.71
C MET A 420 0.65 3.90 4.49
N ALA A 421 1.51 3.93 3.48
CA ALA A 421 1.28 4.66 2.23
C ALA A 421 0.09 4.08 1.43
N SER A 422 -0.34 2.85 1.70
CA SER A 422 -1.51 2.24 1.05
C SER A 422 -2.83 2.99 1.31
N ARG A 423 -2.87 3.91 2.27
CA ARG A 423 -4.04 4.79 2.53
C ARG A 423 -4.42 5.68 1.35
N THR A 424 -3.47 5.95 0.47
CA THR A 424 -3.72 6.72 -0.76
C THR A 424 -4.53 5.96 -1.79
N ILE A 425 -4.74 4.65 -1.59
CA ILE A 425 -5.51 3.79 -2.48
C ILE A 425 -6.96 3.77 -2.01
N GLU A 426 -7.84 4.30 -2.83
CA GLU A 426 -9.27 4.45 -2.52
C GLU A 426 -10.01 3.11 -2.58
N ASN A 427 -9.70 2.30 -3.60
CA ASN A 427 -10.31 0.98 -3.75
C ASN A 427 -9.82 0.03 -2.64
N GLU A 428 -10.74 -0.46 -1.82
CA GLU A 428 -10.41 -1.32 -0.67
C GLU A 428 -9.79 -2.66 -1.07
N ARG A 429 -10.17 -3.23 -2.21
CA ARG A 429 -9.59 -4.50 -2.73
C ARG A 429 -8.15 -4.30 -3.15
N ASP A 430 -7.87 -3.26 -3.95
CA ASP A 430 -6.53 -2.91 -4.39
C ASP A 430 -5.64 -2.53 -3.20
N ARG A 431 -6.19 -1.80 -2.22
CA ARG A 431 -5.50 -1.44 -0.99
C ARG A 431 -5.09 -2.69 -0.20
N ARG A 432 -6.01 -3.63 0.03
CA ARG A 432 -5.73 -4.90 0.73
C ARG A 432 -4.68 -5.72 -0.01
N MET A 433 -4.81 -5.85 -1.32
CA MET A 433 -3.85 -6.58 -2.14
C MET A 433 -2.46 -5.92 -2.08
N THR A 434 -2.40 -4.60 -2.16
CA THR A 434 -1.14 -3.84 -2.02
C THR A 434 -0.51 -4.04 -0.65
N ILE A 435 -1.29 -3.98 0.46
CA ILE A 435 -0.79 -4.24 1.81
C ILE A 435 -0.16 -5.64 1.91
N MET A 436 -0.80 -6.66 1.31
CA MET A 436 -0.32 -8.04 1.34
C MET A 436 0.98 -8.25 0.56
N THR A 437 1.22 -7.48 -0.48
CA THR A 437 2.36 -7.68 -1.39
C THR A 437 3.51 -6.69 -1.17
N THR A 438 3.27 -5.53 -0.57
CA THR A 438 4.28 -4.48 -0.35
C THR A 438 5.50 -5.00 0.41
N THR A 439 5.31 -5.86 1.39
CA THR A 439 6.39 -6.37 2.25
C THR A 439 7.23 -7.48 1.62
N PHE A 440 6.92 -7.94 0.40
CA PHE A 440 7.82 -8.81 -0.38
C PHE A 440 9.05 -8.05 -0.88
N MET A 441 8.94 -6.73 -0.98
CA MET A 441 10.10 -5.91 -1.34
C MET A 441 11.17 -5.98 -0.25
N PRO A 442 12.45 -6.21 -0.59
CA PRO A 442 13.53 -6.14 0.36
C PRO A 442 13.61 -4.74 0.97
N CYS A 443 13.54 -4.66 2.30
CA CYS A 443 13.78 -3.42 3.04
C CYS A 443 15.18 -3.42 3.67
N GLY A 444 15.63 -2.29 4.20
CA GLY A 444 16.94 -2.16 4.85
C GLY A 444 17.22 -3.26 5.86
N ALA A 445 16.26 -3.56 6.74
CA ALA A 445 16.34 -4.60 7.75
C ALA A 445 16.51 -6.05 7.22
N LYS A 446 16.21 -6.29 5.93
CA LYS A 446 16.43 -7.61 5.28
C LYS A 446 17.80 -7.70 4.61
N MET A 447 18.49 -6.58 4.40
CA MET A 447 19.78 -6.55 3.71
C MET A 447 20.90 -7.27 4.46
N PRO A 448 21.00 -7.22 5.79
CA PRO A 448 21.97 -8.01 6.55
C PRO A 448 21.85 -9.51 6.26
N ILE A 449 20.64 -10.06 6.19
CA ILE A 449 20.41 -11.48 5.84
C ILE A 449 20.96 -11.79 4.44
N VAL A 450 20.70 -10.90 3.49
CA VAL A 450 21.20 -11.05 2.11
C VAL A 450 22.73 -10.96 2.09
N GLY A 451 23.32 -10.05 2.87
CA GLY A 451 24.76 -9.88 3.04
C GLY A 451 25.42 -11.10 3.63
N LEU A 452 24.87 -11.64 4.74
CA LEU A 452 25.34 -12.85 5.41
C LEU A 452 25.37 -14.04 4.42
N ILE A 453 24.27 -14.32 3.74
CA ILE A 453 24.17 -15.47 2.85
C ILE A 453 25.07 -15.28 1.60
N ALA A 454 25.08 -14.08 1.01
CA ALA A 454 25.96 -13.77 -0.13
C ALA A 454 27.45 -13.87 0.24
N GLY A 455 27.82 -13.42 1.44
CA GLY A 455 29.18 -13.48 1.95
C GLY A 455 29.59 -14.91 2.29
N ALA A 456 28.88 -15.55 3.20
CA ALA A 456 29.24 -16.84 3.78
C ALA A 456 29.33 -17.98 2.72
N LEU A 457 28.37 -18.06 1.81
CA LEU A 457 28.26 -19.21 0.89
C LEU A 457 28.57 -18.89 -0.58
N PHE A 458 28.53 -17.61 -0.97
CA PHE A 458 28.71 -17.18 -2.35
C PHE A 458 29.92 -16.26 -2.56
N GLY A 459 30.80 -16.14 -1.55
CA GLY A 459 32.03 -15.35 -1.65
C GLY A 459 31.81 -13.86 -1.95
N GLY A 460 30.76 -13.25 -1.38
CA GLY A 460 30.43 -11.84 -1.58
C GLY A 460 29.80 -11.52 -2.94
N SER A 461 29.18 -12.51 -3.60
CA SER A 461 28.64 -12.35 -4.96
C SER A 461 27.53 -11.30 -5.02
N THR A 462 27.80 -10.20 -5.73
CA THR A 462 26.83 -9.12 -6.02
C THR A 462 25.58 -9.63 -6.74
N TRP A 463 25.69 -10.72 -7.52
CA TRP A 463 24.55 -11.31 -8.21
C TRP A 463 23.51 -11.90 -7.25
N VAL A 464 23.95 -12.50 -6.14
CA VAL A 464 23.04 -13.04 -5.12
C VAL A 464 22.28 -11.89 -4.45
N ALA A 465 22.99 -10.83 -4.06
CA ALA A 465 22.34 -9.65 -3.48
C ALA A 465 21.34 -9.00 -4.46
N THR A 466 21.74 -8.85 -5.73
CA THR A 466 20.85 -8.30 -6.76
C THR A 466 19.63 -9.20 -7.01
N SER A 467 19.80 -10.54 -6.98
CA SER A 467 18.71 -11.50 -7.19
C SER A 467 17.59 -11.34 -6.14
N ALA A 468 17.92 -10.96 -4.91
CA ALA A 468 16.94 -10.73 -3.85
C ALA A 468 15.89 -9.66 -4.22
N TYR A 469 16.33 -8.56 -4.85
CA TYR A 469 15.42 -7.52 -5.34
C TYR A 469 14.53 -8.02 -6.48
N PHE A 470 15.11 -8.75 -7.44
CA PHE A 470 14.33 -9.32 -8.55
C PHE A 470 13.32 -10.36 -8.07
N ILE A 471 13.67 -11.17 -7.07
CA ILE A 471 12.75 -12.13 -6.43
C ILE A 471 11.59 -11.38 -5.76
N GLY A 472 11.88 -10.31 -5.02
CA GLY A 472 10.85 -9.47 -4.39
C GLY A 472 9.88 -8.87 -5.41
N ILE A 473 10.40 -8.28 -6.49
CA ILE A 473 9.57 -7.72 -7.58
C ILE A 473 8.75 -8.82 -8.26
N ALA A 474 9.36 -9.96 -8.60
CA ALA A 474 8.67 -11.08 -9.20
C ALA A 474 7.56 -11.62 -8.28
N ALA A 475 7.83 -11.73 -6.98
CA ALA A 475 6.84 -12.15 -5.98
C ALA A 475 5.64 -11.20 -5.93
N ILE A 476 5.86 -9.88 -6.00
CA ILE A 476 4.80 -8.86 -6.05
C ILE A 476 3.94 -9.06 -7.30
N VAL A 477 4.56 -9.15 -8.47
CA VAL A 477 3.86 -9.30 -9.75
C VAL A 477 3.06 -10.60 -9.79
N ILE A 478 3.70 -11.73 -9.47
CA ILE A 478 3.06 -13.05 -9.45
C ILE A 478 1.89 -13.08 -8.46
N SER A 479 2.11 -12.60 -7.23
CA SER A 479 1.05 -12.51 -6.21
C SER A 479 -0.08 -11.59 -6.65
N GLY A 480 0.23 -10.42 -7.23
CA GLY A 480 -0.78 -9.49 -7.73
C GLY A 480 -1.69 -10.15 -8.76
N ILE A 481 -1.11 -10.80 -9.77
CA ILE A 481 -1.86 -11.52 -10.81
C ILE A 481 -2.67 -12.68 -10.21
N MET A 482 -2.08 -13.47 -9.31
CA MET A 482 -2.75 -14.61 -8.68
C MET A 482 -3.93 -14.18 -7.81
N LEU A 483 -3.74 -13.20 -6.95
CA LEU A 483 -4.78 -12.68 -6.06
C LEU A 483 -5.93 -12.09 -6.86
N LYS A 484 -5.65 -11.31 -7.90
CA LYS A 484 -6.67 -10.71 -8.76
C LYS A 484 -7.56 -11.74 -9.45
N LYS A 485 -7.05 -12.93 -9.75
CA LYS A 485 -7.82 -14.04 -10.33
C LYS A 485 -8.69 -14.80 -9.32
N THR A 486 -8.66 -14.40 -8.05
CA THR A 486 -9.53 -14.96 -7.02
C THR A 486 -10.82 -14.15 -6.90
N LYS A 487 -11.93 -14.79 -6.49
CA LYS A 487 -13.22 -14.11 -6.29
C LYS A 487 -13.16 -12.95 -5.28
N MET A 488 -12.20 -12.99 -4.35
CA MET A 488 -12.05 -11.99 -3.27
C MET A 488 -11.48 -10.66 -3.77
N PHE A 489 -10.64 -10.70 -4.83
CA PHE A 489 -9.92 -9.55 -5.35
C PHE A 489 -10.23 -9.29 -6.83
N ALA A 490 -11.13 -10.06 -7.44
CA ALA A 490 -11.55 -9.87 -8.82
C ALA A 490 -12.22 -8.49 -8.99
N GLY A 491 -11.89 -7.79 -10.08
CA GLY A 491 -12.42 -6.46 -10.42
C GLY A 491 -11.41 -5.67 -11.23
N ASP A 492 -11.89 -4.74 -12.06
CA ASP A 492 -11.00 -3.88 -12.81
C ASP A 492 -10.32 -2.88 -11.87
N PRO A 493 -9.04 -2.56 -12.08
CA PRO A 493 -8.37 -1.52 -11.31
C PRO A 493 -9.07 -0.20 -11.56
N ALA A 494 -9.35 0.57 -10.51
CA ALA A 494 -9.94 1.89 -10.66
C ALA A 494 -9.10 2.74 -11.64
N PRO A 495 -9.72 3.39 -12.62
CA PRO A 495 -8.99 4.25 -13.53
C PRO A 495 -8.27 5.35 -12.75
N PHE A 496 -7.02 5.62 -13.14
CA PHE A 496 -6.22 6.65 -12.49
C PHE A 496 -6.66 8.03 -12.96
N VAL A 497 -7.74 8.53 -12.40
CA VAL A 497 -8.26 9.88 -12.62
C VAL A 497 -7.67 10.79 -11.55
N MET A 498 -6.45 11.27 -11.74
CA MET A 498 -5.83 12.20 -10.81
C MET A 498 -5.13 13.32 -11.57
N GLU A 499 -5.53 14.57 -11.31
CA GLU A 499 -4.76 15.73 -11.74
C GLU A 499 -3.41 15.73 -11.03
N LEU A 500 -2.37 16.05 -11.78
CA LEU A 500 -1.07 16.29 -11.20
C LEU A 500 -1.13 17.65 -10.46
N PRO A 501 -1.01 17.68 -9.12
CA PRO A 501 -1.03 18.95 -8.40
C PRO A 501 0.13 19.84 -8.88
N PRO A 502 -0.02 21.17 -8.97
CA PRO A 502 1.10 22.03 -9.37
C PRO A 502 2.27 21.86 -8.40
N TYR A 503 3.50 21.92 -8.93
CA TYR A 503 4.69 21.94 -8.06
C TYR A 503 4.67 23.19 -7.19
N HIS A 504 4.95 22.98 -5.93
CA HIS A 504 5.16 24.08 -5.00
C HIS A 504 6.40 23.81 -4.12
N VAL A 505 6.98 24.86 -3.62
CA VAL A 505 8.08 24.74 -2.67
C VAL A 505 7.54 24.14 -1.38
N PRO A 506 8.15 23.05 -0.87
CA PRO A 506 7.68 22.40 0.34
C PRO A 506 7.58 23.37 1.52
N ALA A 507 6.45 23.31 2.22
CA ALA A 507 6.25 24.09 3.43
C ALA A 507 6.96 23.38 4.61
N TRP A 508 8.12 23.88 5.01
CA TRP A 508 8.96 23.28 6.07
C TRP A 508 8.17 22.94 7.35
N GLY A 509 7.20 23.76 7.73
CA GLY A 509 6.35 23.48 8.88
C GLY A 509 5.52 22.21 8.73
N ASN A 510 4.98 21.95 7.53
CA ASN A 510 4.21 20.74 7.23
C ASN A 510 5.11 19.51 7.16
N VAL A 511 6.25 19.66 6.48
CA VAL A 511 7.24 18.58 6.32
C VAL A 511 7.78 18.12 7.67
N LEU A 512 8.22 19.05 8.52
CA LEU A 512 8.74 18.72 9.85
C LEU A 512 7.67 18.11 10.77
N ARG A 513 6.45 18.67 10.73
CA ARG A 513 5.32 18.11 11.49
C ARG A 513 4.99 16.70 11.01
N GLY A 514 4.88 16.48 9.69
CA GLY A 514 4.60 15.17 9.12
C GLY A 514 5.69 14.13 9.43
N THR A 515 6.96 14.55 9.39
CA THR A 515 8.11 13.72 9.78
C THR A 515 8.02 13.32 11.25
N TRP A 516 7.77 14.28 12.14
CA TRP A 516 7.64 14.02 13.57
C TRP A 516 6.45 13.14 13.92
N GLU A 517 5.28 13.39 13.34
CA GLU A 517 4.08 12.56 13.56
C GLU A 517 4.30 11.11 13.13
N ARG A 518 4.96 10.90 11.98
CA ARG A 518 5.32 9.55 11.50
C ARG A 518 6.36 8.89 12.41
N GLY A 519 7.42 9.61 12.79
CA GLY A 519 8.47 9.14 13.69
C GLY A 519 7.92 8.80 15.08
N TRP A 520 7.13 9.70 15.68
CA TRP A 520 6.51 9.45 16.98
C TRP A 520 5.54 8.27 16.97
N SER A 521 4.76 8.16 15.89
CA SER A 521 3.87 7.00 15.69
C SER A 521 4.65 5.69 15.58
N PHE A 522 5.84 5.71 14.98
CA PHE A 522 6.76 4.57 14.92
C PHE A 522 7.27 4.21 16.33
N ILE A 523 7.89 5.15 17.05
CA ILE A 523 8.44 4.94 18.39
C ILE A 523 7.39 4.36 19.34
N LYS A 524 6.20 4.97 19.40
CA LYS A 524 5.14 4.55 20.32
C LYS A 524 4.62 3.14 20.05
N ARG A 525 4.61 2.69 18.79
CA ARG A 525 3.97 1.43 18.39
C ARG A 525 4.97 0.30 18.17
N ALA A 526 6.02 0.56 17.41
CA ALA A 526 7.06 -0.41 17.18
C ALA A 526 7.87 -0.63 18.46
N GLY A 527 8.23 0.44 19.16
CA GLY A 527 9.02 0.37 20.38
C GLY A 527 8.39 -0.53 21.45
N THR A 528 7.09 -0.40 21.73
CA THR A 528 6.43 -1.26 22.72
C THR A 528 6.50 -2.75 22.33
N VAL A 529 6.27 -3.07 21.06
CA VAL A 529 6.29 -4.45 20.59
C VAL A 529 7.70 -5.02 20.63
N ILE A 530 8.69 -4.25 20.16
CA ILE A 530 10.10 -4.68 20.11
C ILE A 530 10.62 -4.94 21.54
N VAL A 531 10.43 -4.01 22.46
CA VAL A 531 10.89 -4.17 23.86
C VAL A 531 10.27 -5.40 24.53
N VAL A 532 8.95 -5.59 24.39
CA VAL A 532 8.31 -6.79 24.95
C VAL A 532 8.85 -8.07 24.31
N SER A 533 9.08 -8.05 23.00
CA SER A 533 9.64 -9.21 22.30
C SER A 533 11.09 -9.48 22.68
N SER A 534 11.91 -8.44 22.87
CA SER A 534 13.30 -8.58 23.33
C SER A 534 13.37 -9.23 24.73
N ILE A 535 12.50 -8.82 25.65
CA ILE A 535 12.39 -9.45 26.96
C ILE A 535 12.04 -10.94 26.85
N VAL A 536 11.08 -11.28 25.98
CA VAL A 536 10.68 -12.68 25.78
C VAL A 536 11.81 -13.49 25.15
N ILE A 537 12.50 -12.94 24.15
CA ILE A 537 13.63 -13.61 23.49
C ILE A 537 14.76 -13.80 24.49
N TRP A 538 15.16 -12.75 25.21
CA TRP A 538 16.18 -12.85 26.24
C TRP A 538 15.85 -13.96 27.25
N PHE A 539 14.59 -14.03 27.72
CA PHE A 539 14.19 -15.10 28.63
C PHE A 539 14.31 -16.49 27.98
N LEU A 540 13.90 -16.63 26.74
CA LEU A 540 13.96 -17.91 26.01
C LEU A 540 15.40 -18.34 25.68
N THR A 541 16.32 -17.41 25.48
CA THR A 541 17.73 -17.70 25.20
C THR A 541 18.51 -17.96 26.47
N SER A 542 18.30 -17.17 27.53
CA SER A 542 19.08 -17.25 28.79
C SER A 542 18.62 -18.36 29.74
N PHE A 543 17.34 -18.78 29.66
CA PHE A 543 16.81 -19.81 30.56
C PHE A 543 16.59 -21.13 29.80
N GLY A 544 16.90 -22.22 30.55
CA GLY A 544 16.73 -23.56 30.04
C GLY A 544 16.70 -24.61 31.14
N SER A 545 16.88 -25.85 30.75
CA SER A 545 16.91 -26.96 31.72
C SER A 545 18.07 -27.88 31.40
N VAL A 546 19.04 -27.98 32.32
CA VAL A 546 20.22 -28.86 32.26
C VAL A 546 20.03 -29.96 33.27
N ASN A 547 20.04 -31.21 32.79
CA ASN A 547 19.89 -32.42 33.61
C ASN A 547 18.71 -32.36 34.60
N GLY A 548 17.56 -31.79 34.16
CA GLY A 548 16.35 -31.68 34.99
C GLY A 548 16.30 -30.48 35.94
N LYS A 549 17.38 -29.69 36.05
CA LYS A 549 17.41 -28.46 36.85
C LYS A 549 17.14 -27.25 35.93
N PHE A 550 16.17 -26.44 36.30
CA PHE A 550 15.81 -25.24 35.55
C PHE A 550 16.54 -24.02 36.10
N GLY A 551 17.13 -23.22 35.23
CA GLY A 551 17.88 -22.00 35.61
C GLY A 551 18.45 -21.28 34.41
N MET A 552 19.36 -20.32 34.62
CA MET A 552 20.15 -19.74 33.54
C MET A 552 21.09 -20.80 32.99
N VAL A 553 21.09 -20.99 31.67
CA VAL A 553 21.87 -22.08 31.03
C VAL A 553 23.37 -21.91 31.27
N ASP A 554 23.89 -20.68 31.22
CA ASP A 554 25.30 -20.38 31.42
C ASP A 554 25.73 -20.75 32.84
N GLU A 555 24.98 -20.35 33.90
CA GLU A 555 25.25 -20.72 35.29
C GLU A 555 25.15 -22.24 35.54
N LEU A 556 24.20 -22.92 34.83
CA LEU A 556 24.04 -24.36 34.98
C LEU A 556 25.15 -25.14 34.28
N TYR A 557 25.76 -24.62 33.21
CA TYR A 557 26.90 -25.24 32.52
C TYR A 557 28.21 -25.02 33.27
N GLU A 558 28.34 -24.02 34.15
CA GLU A 558 29.47 -23.86 35.08
C GLU A 558 29.49 -24.95 36.15
N ASP A 559 28.33 -25.54 36.50
CA ASP A 559 28.21 -26.60 37.49
C ASP A 559 28.54 -27.96 36.85
N LYS A 560 29.84 -28.35 36.96
CA LYS A 560 30.36 -29.63 36.45
C LYS A 560 29.65 -30.88 36.97
N SER A 561 28.82 -30.75 38.03
CA SER A 561 28.02 -31.87 38.52
C SER A 561 26.77 -32.13 37.68
N LEU A 562 26.32 -31.15 36.92
CA LEU A 562 25.14 -31.23 36.05
C LEU A 562 25.51 -31.61 34.63
N VAL A 563 26.66 -31.13 34.16
CA VAL A 563 27.15 -31.35 32.77
C VAL A 563 28.16 -32.52 32.82
N THR A 564 27.63 -33.73 32.77
CA THR A 564 28.43 -34.97 32.66
C THR A 564 28.60 -35.37 31.22
N ASP A 565 29.64 -36.16 30.89
CA ASP A 565 29.87 -36.65 29.51
C ASP A 565 28.63 -37.38 28.95
N GLU A 566 27.94 -38.18 29.80
CA GLU A 566 26.68 -38.85 29.44
C GLU A 566 25.55 -37.85 29.11
N TYR A 567 25.50 -36.73 29.84
CA TYR A 567 24.54 -35.67 29.53
C TYR A 567 24.86 -34.96 28.20
N VAL A 568 26.12 -34.63 27.96
CA VAL A 568 26.58 -34.02 26.68
C VAL A 568 26.25 -34.94 25.53
N THR A 569 26.52 -36.27 25.63
CA THR A 569 26.08 -37.22 24.61
C THR A 569 24.57 -37.20 24.36
N THR A 570 23.78 -37.09 25.44
CA THR A 570 22.32 -37.02 25.33
C THR A 570 21.85 -35.74 24.59
N VAL A 571 22.50 -34.60 24.86
CA VAL A 571 22.22 -33.34 24.19
C VAL A 571 22.65 -33.41 22.73
N ALA A 572 23.86 -33.93 22.45
CA ALA A 572 24.39 -34.14 21.09
C ALA A 572 23.45 -35.00 20.25
N ASP A 573 22.98 -36.14 20.79
CA ASP A 573 22.01 -37.02 20.14
C ASP A 573 20.67 -36.30 19.87
N ARG A 574 20.18 -35.50 20.84
CA ARG A 574 18.92 -34.75 20.69
C ARG A 574 19.00 -33.67 19.61
N MET A 575 20.14 -32.97 19.55
CA MET A 575 20.36 -31.87 18.64
C MET A 575 20.94 -32.31 17.29
N HIS A 576 21.39 -33.58 17.21
CA HIS A 576 22.05 -34.16 16.03
C HIS A 576 23.37 -33.46 15.66
N ILE A 577 24.14 -33.06 16.67
CA ILE A 577 25.44 -32.38 16.54
C ILE A 577 26.54 -33.23 17.20
N PRO A 578 27.84 -33.06 16.85
CA PRO A 578 28.96 -33.66 17.54
C PRO A 578 29.01 -33.24 19.01
N GLU A 579 29.56 -34.13 19.87
CA GLU A 579 29.66 -33.86 21.32
C GLU A 579 30.55 -32.65 21.68
N ASP A 580 31.55 -32.39 20.85
CA ASP A 580 32.48 -31.27 20.97
C ASP A 580 31.89 -29.91 20.50
N GLU A 581 30.72 -29.93 19.85
CA GLU A 581 29.99 -28.75 19.42
C GLU A 581 28.80 -28.40 20.32
N VAL A 582 28.59 -29.12 21.44
CA VAL A 582 27.48 -28.83 22.37
C VAL A 582 27.76 -27.58 23.15
N GLU A 583 26.89 -26.59 23.02
CA GLU A 583 26.97 -25.29 23.67
C GLU A 583 25.84 -25.09 24.72
N PRO A 584 26.01 -24.23 25.73
CA PRO A 584 24.97 -23.96 26.73
C PRO A 584 23.63 -23.60 26.12
N MET A 585 23.63 -22.89 24.99
CA MET A 585 22.43 -22.42 24.30
C MET A 585 21.60 -23.57 23.72
N ASP A 586 22.17 -24.77 23.46
CA ASP A 586 21.44 -25.93 22.98
C ASP A 586 20.41 -26.47 23.98
N ASP A 587 20.57 -26.13 25.26
CA ASP A 587 19.64 -26.42 26.34
C ASP A 587 18.67 -25.28 26.68
N SER A 588 18.75 -24.16 25.95
CA SER A 588 17.84 -23.03 26.13
C SER A 588 16.39 -23.39 25.80
N LEU A 589 15.45 -22.66 26.35
CA LEU A 589 14.03 -22.78 26.00
C LEU A 589 13.82 -22.47 24.48
N LEU A 590 14.60 -21.54 23.92
CA LEU A 590 14.54 -21.20 22.50
C LEU A 590 14.88 -22.41 21.64
N ALA A 591 16.00 -23.09 21.92
CA ALA A 591 16.42 -24.27 21.17
C ALA A 591 15.37 -25.40 21.29
N ARG A 592 14.85 -25.65 22.50
CA ARG A 592 13.80 -26.65 22.73
C ARG A 592 12.47 -26.35 22.00
N ILE A 593 12.11 -25.09 21.82
CA ILE A 593 10.93 -24.69 21.05
C ILE A 593 11.22 -24.73 19.55
N ALA A 594 12.42 -24.31 19.13
CA ALA A 594 12.81 -24.26 17.72
C ALA A 594 12.98 -25.66 17.12
N GLN A 595 13.49 -26.64 17.89
CA GLN A 595 13.72 -28.00 17.42
C GLN A 595 12.47 -28.68 16.84
N PRO A 596 11.30 -28.74 17.47
CA PRO A 596 10.09 -29.31 16.87
C PRO A 596 9.57 -28.46 15.70
N VAL A 597 9.76 -27.14 15.72
CA VAL A 597 9.35 -26.25 14.63
C VAL A 597 10.24 -26.44 13.40
N SER A 598 11.50 -26.83 13.58
CA SER A 598 12.45 -27.07 12.48
C SER A 598 11.95 -28.12 11.47
N ILE A 599 11.07 -29.03 11.89
CA ILE A 599 10.42 -30.03 11.04
C ILE A 599 9.70 -29.37 9.85
N VAL A 600 9.14 -28.19 10.06
CA VAL A 600 8.44 -27.42 8.99
C VAL A 600 9.43 -26.95 7.93
N PHE A 601 10.68 -26.73 8.29
CA PHE A 601 11.73 -26.22 7.40
C PHE A 601 12.62 -27.33 6.80
N LYS A 602 12.54 -28.56 7.31
CA LYS A 602 13.25 -29.73 6.72
C LYS A 602 13.01 -29.88 5.20
N PRO A 603 11.77 -29.74 4.68
CA PRO A 603 11.52 -29.83 3.24
C PRO A 603 12.17 -28.70 2.41
N LEU A 604 12.59 -27.61 3.06
CA LEU A 604 13.25 -26.45 2.44
C LEU A 604 14.79 -26.52 2.49
N GLY A 605 15.35 -27.53 3.17
CA GLY A 605 16.78 -27.79 3.24
C GLY A 605 17.55 -27.12 4.39
N PHE A 606 16.87 -26.35 5.27
CA PHE A 606 17.46 -25.71 6.45
C PHE A 606 16.72 -26.05 7.74
N GLY A 607 16.29 -27.31 7.85
CA GLY A 607 15.49 -27.80 8.98
C GLY A 607 16.30 -28.13 10.22
N ASP A 608 17.11 -27.20 10.71
CA ASP A 608 17.77 -27.25 11.99
C ASP A 608 17.24 -26.17 12.94
N TRP A 609 17.54 -26.31 14.26
CA TRP A 609 17.04 -25.38 15.26
C TRP A 609 17.65 -23.97 15.12
N LYS A 610 18.96 -23.84 14.80
CA LYS A 610 19.65 -22.54 14.66
C LYS A 610 19.03 -21.67 13.55
N PRO A 611 18.91 -22.10 12.27
CA PRO A 611 18.21 -21.33 11.26
C PRO A 611 16.73 -21.12 11.55
N THR A 612 16.08 -22.08 12.24
CA THR A 612 14.69 -21.97 12.66
C THR A 612 14.50 -20.89 13.71
N ALA A 613 15.33 -20.91 14.77
CA ALA A 613 15.33 -19.88 15.82
C ALA A 613 15.58 -18.50 15.23
N ALA A 614 16.60 -18.35 14.37
CA ALA A 614 16.88 -17.09 13.68
C ALA A 614 15.71 -16.60 12.84
N THR A 615 14.99 -17.50 12.15
CA THR A 615 13.79 -17.16 11.38
C THR A 615 12.66 -16.66 12.27
N VAL A 616 12.44 -17.30 13.43
CA VAL A 616 11.37 -16.95 14.37
C VAL A 616 11.69 -15.63 15.07
N THR A 617 12.91 -15.45 15.55
CA THR A 617 13.36 -14.20 16.18
C THR A 617 13.39 -13.04 15.19
N GLY A 618 13.72 -13.30 13.93
CA GLY A 618 13.61 -12.36 12.82
C GLY A 618 12.19 -11.85 12.52
N LEU A 619 11.15 -12.36 13.17
CA LEU A 619 9.81 -11.74 13.16
C LEU A 619 9.75 -10.51 14.08
N VAL A 620 10.60 -10.39 15.07
CA VAL A 620 10.69 -9.19 15.92
C VAL A 620 11.29 -8.06 15.10
N ALA A 621 12.52 -8.27 14.61
CA ALA A 621 13.21 -7.39 13.70
C ALA A 621 14.05 -8.26 12.75
N LYS A 622 14.11 -7.93 11.46
CA LYS A 622 14.78 -8.80 10.47
C LYS A 622 16.31 -8.78 10.59
N GLU A 623 16.87 -7.72 11.09
CA GLU A 623 18.31 -7.60 11.44
C GLU A 623 18.73 -8.58 12.53
N GLU A 624 17.83 -8.92 13.46
CA GLU A 624 18.06 -9.88 14.54
C GLU A 624 18.44 -11.28 14.04
N VAL A 625 18.15 -11.61 12.79
CA VAL A 625 18.57 -12.90 12.21
C VAL A 625 20.08 -13.02 12.23
N VAL A 626 20.83 -11.97 11.86
CA VAL A 626 22.29 -11.97 11.84
C VAL A 626 22.85 -11.91 13.26
N ALA A 627 22.29 -11.04 14.11
CA ALA A 627 22.69 -10.95 15.50
C ALA A 627 22.53 -12.30 16.24
N ASN A 628 21.39 -12.97 16.05
CA ASN A 628 21.16 -14.29 16.63
C ASN A 628 22.10 -15.36 16.07
N PHE A 629 22.47 -15.30 14.78
CA PHE A 629 23.52 -16.18 14.25
C PHE A 629 24.86 -15.88 14.92
N GLY A 630 25.22 -14.60 15.16
CA GLY A 630 26.41 -14.25 15.94
C GLY A 630 26.45 -14.93 17.29
N ILE A 631 25.34 -14.86 18.03
CA ILE A 631 25.21 -15.50 19.34
C ILE A 631 25.26 -17.02 19.22
N MET A 632 24.48 -17.64 18.31
CA MET A 632 24.36 -19.07 18.16
C MET A 632 25.61 -19.77 17.57
N TYR A 633 26.50 -19.03 16.92
CA TYR A 633 27.77 -19.53 16.40
C TYR A 633 28.96 -19.06 17.24
N ALA A 634 28.71 -18.68 18.51
CA ALA A 634 29.69 -18.28 19.49
C ALA A 634 30.72 -17.27 18.92
N TYR A 635 30.21 -16.13 18.46
CA TYR A 635 31.06 -15.00 18.16
C TYR A 635 31.70 -14.54 19.48
N ASP A 636 33.00 -14.84 19.62
CA ASP A 636 33.79 -14.54 20.81
C ASP A 636 34.60 -13.29 20.50
N ASP A 637 34.22 -12.19 21.11
CA ASP A 637 34.95 -10.93 21.07
C ASP A 637 36.16 -11.05 22.01
N LYS A 638 37.20 -11.77 21.55
CA LYS A 638 38.42 -11.99 22.36
C LYS A 638 39.28 -10.73 22.54
N ASP A 639 39.08 -9.73 21.70
CA ASP A 639 39.91 -8.52 21.68
C ASP A 639 39.18 -7.26 22.15
N GLY A 640 37.86 -7.33 22.49
CA GLY A 640 37.11 -6.28 23.22
C GLY A 640 36.82 -5.00 22.42
N GLU A 641 37.00 -4.99 21.11
CA GLU A 641 36.82 -3.76 20.29
C GLU A 641 36.05 -3.94 18.97
N GLU A 642 35.70 -5.16 18.55
CA GLU A 642 35.00 -5.38 17.29
C GLU A 642 33.58 -5.89 17.50
N GLU A 643 32.58 -5.04 17.29
CA GLU A 643 31.18 -5.46 17.18
C GLU A 643 30.96 -6.39 15.98
N LEU A 644 29.96 -7.28 16.06
CA LEU A 644 29.56 -8.13 14.94
C LEU A 644 29.15 -7.24 13.76
N GLU A 645 29.91 -7.29 12.66
CA GLU A 645 29.59 -6.49 11.48
C GLU A 645 28.17 -6.79 10.98
N GLU A 646 27.51 -5.79 10.40
CA GLU A 646 26.12 -5.86 9.93
C GLU A 646 25.83 -7.06 9.00
N ASN A 647 26.84 -7.52 8.26
CA ASN A 647 26.76 -8.67 7.38
C ASN A 647 27.23 -10.00 8.01
N GLY A 648 27.69 -9.98 9.27
CA GLY A 648 28.14 -11.15 10.02
C GLY A 648 29.37 -11.83 9.45
N ASN A 649 30.34 -11.09 8.89
CA ASN A 649 31.51 -11.63 8.21
C ASN A 649 32.37 -12.53 9.11
N GLN A 650 32.41 -12.26 10.40
CA GLN A 650 33.18 -13.00 11.41
C GLN A 650 32.70 -14.46 11.57
N ILE A 651 31.43 -14.71 11.30
CA ILE A 651 30.81 -16.04 11.45
C ILE A 651 30.58 -16.78 10.11
N TRP A 652 30.99 -16.20 8.98
CA TRP A 652 30.68 -16.78 7.64
C TRP A 652 31.10 -18.22 7.48
N ASN A 653 32.30 -18.59 7.93
CA ASN A 653 32.80 -19.95 7.78
C ASN A 653 31.95 -20.96 8.56
N ARG A 654 31.58 -20.64 9.83
CA ARG A 654 30.75 -21.50 10.67
C ARG A 654 29.34 -21.66 10.08
N VAL A 655 28.75 -20.56 9.61
CA VAL A 655 27.44 -20.59 8.93
C VAL A 655 27.49 -21.44 7.67
N ALA A 656 28.56 -21.34 6.88
CA ALA A 656 28.71 -22.12 5.66
C ALA A 656 28.85 -23.62 5.94
N GLU A 657 29.61 -23.98 6.98
CA GLU A 657 29.82 -25.36 7.43
C GLU A 657 28.50 -25.97 7.92
N ASP A 658 27.76 -25.25 8.77
CA ASP A 658 26.49 -25.71 9.30
C ASP A 658 25.44 -25.93 8.18
N PHE A 659 25.27 -24.96 7.28
CA PHE A 659 24.38 -25.15 6.13
C PHE A 659 24.78 -26.32 5.23
N ASN A 660 26.08 -26.60 5.08
CA ASN A 660 26.56 -27.77 4.33
C ASN A 660 26.21 -29.05 5.05
N THR A 661 26.38 -29.13 6.36
CA THR A 661 26.08 -30.29 7.20
C THR A 661 24.57 -30.58 7.18
N ILE A 662 23.73 -29.60 7.49
CA ILE A 662 22.26 -29.73 7.52
C ILE A 662 21.70 -30.19 6.16
N SER A 663 22.27 -29.69 5.07
CA SER A 663 21.77 -29.95 3.71
C SER A 663 22.37 -31.19 3.02
N GLY A 664 23.28 -31.87 3.68
CA GLY A 664 23.99 -33.01 3.10
C GLY A 664 24.91 -32.62 1.92
N GLY A 665 25.67 -31.54 2.07
CA GLY A 665 26.65 -31.05 1.07
C GLY A 665 26.07 -30.05 0.04
N HIS A 666 24.84 -29.59 0.22
CA HIS A 666 24.20 -28.62 -0.67
C HIS A 666 23.96 -27.25 0.03
N GLY A 667 24.86 -26.80 0.90
CA GLY A 667 24.72 -25.63 1.75
C GLY A 667 24.37 -24.35 1.00
N ARG A 668 24.98 -24.11 -0.17
CA ARG A 668 24.65 -22.92 -1.00
C ARG A 668 23.18 -22.85 -1.36
N LEU A 669 22.59 -23.99 -1.73
CA LEU A 669 21.19 -24.05 -2.14
C LEU A 669 20.26 -23.92 -0.94
N ALA A 670 20.58 -24.53 0.20
CA ALA A 670 19.82 -24.43 1.44
C ALA A 670 19.81 -23.01 1.98
N ALA A 671 20.96 -22.35 2.02
CA ALA A 671 21.08 -20.97 2.43
C ALA A 671 20.34 -19.99 1.49
N TYR A 672 20.37 -20.25 0.18
CA TYR A 672 19.59 -19.47 -0.78
C TYR A 672 18.08 -19.64 -0.57
N ALA A 673 17.61 -20.86 -0.26
CA ALA A 673 16.22 -21.12 0.10
C ALA A 673 15.83 -20.45 1.42
N PHE A 674 16.72 -20.43 2.43
CA PHE A 674 16.57 -19.70 3.69
C PHE A 674 16.44 -18.20 3.45
N MET A 675 17.32 -17.63 2.61
CA MET A 675 17.26 -16.21 2.23
C MET A 675 15.91 -15.87 1.58
N ILE A 676 15.48 -16.67 0.58
CA ILE A 676 14.19 -16.46 -0.10
C ILE A 676 13.02 -16.52 0.89
N PHE A 677 13.02 -17.51 1.79
CA PHE A 677 11.98 -17.65 2.78
C PHE A 677 11.90 -16.40 3.67
N ASN A 678 13.03 -15.97 4.26
CA ASN A 678 13.08 -14.78 5.12
C ASN A 678 12.77 -13.47 4.40
N LEU A 679 13.04 -13.42 3.10
CA LEU A 679 12.70 -12.28 2.25
C LEU A 679 11.20 -12.15 2.04
N LEU A 680 10.50 -13.27 1.78
CA LEU A 680 9.09 -13.30 1.36
C LEU A 680 8.11 -13.62 2.51
N CYS A 681 8.55 -14.17 3.63
CA CYS A 681 7.68 -14.49 4.77
C CYS A 681 7.12 -13.22 5.44
N ALA A 682 6.30 -13.42 6.47
CA ALA A 682 5.75 -12.32 7.26
C ALA A 682 6.85 -11.32 7.67
N PRO A 683 6.59 -10.01 7.58
CA PRO A 683 7.56 -8.98 7.95
C PRO A 683 7.72 -8.91 9.48
N CYS A 684 8.57 -8.01 9.97
CA CYS A 684 8.74 -7.75 11.40
C CYS A 684 7.42 -7.36 12.10
N PHE A 685 7.33 -7.57 13.40
CA PHE A 685 6.12 -7.28 14.19
C PHE A 685 5.66 -5.84 14.06
N ALA A 686 6.57 -4.90 13.92
CA ALA A 686 6.23 -3.50 13.69
C ALA A 686 5.46 -3.30 12.37
N ALA A 687 5.88 -3.98 11.30
CA ALA A 687 5.17 -3.95 10.03
C ALA A 687 3.85 -4.76 10.07
N ILE A 688 3.80 -5.87 10.83
CA ILE A 688 2.56 -6.60 11.11
C ILE A 688 1.55 -5.69 11.83
N GLY A 689 2.02 -4.88 12.78
CA GLY A 689 1.22 -3.85 13.45
C GLY A 689 0.65 -2.81 12.48
N ALA A 690 1.44 -2.39 11.49
CA ALA A 690 0.96 -1.51 10.42
C ALA A 690 -0.08 -2.22 9.53
N ILE A 691 0.16 -3.48 9.14
CA ILE A 691 -0.80 -4.30 8.38
C ILE A 691 -2.13 -4.41 9.13
N LYS A 692 -2.10 -4.74 10.42
CA LYS A 692 -3.30 -4.83 11.27
C LYS A 692 -4.12 -3.54 11.26
N ARG A 693 -3.45 -2.41 11.33
CA ARG A 693 -4.11 -1.10 11.34
C ARG A 693 -4.70 -0.74 9.99
N GLU A 694 -3.95 -0.93 8.90
CA GLU A 694 -4.42 -0.54 7.56
C GLU A 694 -5.47 -1.52 7.00
N MET A 695 -5.44 -2.78 7.42
CA MET A 695 -6.49 -3.77 7.10
C MET A 695 -7.80 -3.53 7.86
N ASN A 696 -7.72 -2.87 9.03
CA ASN A 696 -8.84 -2.61 9.94
C ASN A 696 -9.75 -3.83 10.20
N SER A 697 -9.19 -5.03 10.12
CA SER A 697 -9.90 -6.32 10.29
C SER A 697 -8.93 -7.41 10.71
N ALA A 698 -9.20 -8.07 11.84
CA ALA A 698 -8.39 -9.18 12.32
C ALA A 698 -8.35 -10.34 11.30
N LYS A 699 -9.48 -10.65 10.67
CA LYS A 699 -9.59 -11.70 9.63
C LYS A 699 -8.64 -11.44 8.47
N TRP A 700 -8.62 -10.22 7.95
CA TRP A 700 -7.77 -9.84 6.83
C TRP A 700 -6.30 -9.75 7.22
N THR A 701 -6.00 -9.36 8.46
CA THR A 701 -4.63 -9.34 8.99
C THR A 701 -4.04 -10.75 9.03
N TRP A 702 -4.76 -11.70 9.65
CA TRP A 702 -4.31 -13.09 9.72
C TRP A 702 -4.22 -13.75 8.34
N PHE A 703 -5.16 -13.42 7.44
CA PHE A 703 -5.10 -13.88 6.06
C PHE A 703 -3.86 -13.36 5.34
N ALA A 704 -3.50 -12.08 5.52
CA ALA A 704 -2.30 -11.49 4.92
C ALA A 704 -1.02 -12.18 5.41
N ILE A 705 -0.89 -12.36 6.73
CA ILE A 705 0.27 -13.02 7.34
C ILE A 705 0.37 -14.48 6.88
N GLY A 706 -0.73 -15.22 6.95
CA GLY A 706 -0.79 -16.62 6.49
C GLY A 706 -0.44 -16.77 5.01
N TYR A 707 -0.95 -15.87 4.17
CA TYR A 707 -0.64 -15.84 2.75
C TYR A 707 0.86 -15.62 2.50
N GLN A 708 1.47 -14.65 3.17
CA GLN A 708 2.89 -14.33 3.02
C GLN A 708 3.77 -15.52 3.44
N CYS A 709 3.49 -16.13 4.59
CA CYS A 709 4.23 -17.30 5.06
C CYS A 709 4.08 -18.51 4.12
N CYS A 710 2.83 -18.81 3.70
CA CYS A 710 2.58 -19.92 2.77
C CYS A 710 3.25 -19.69 1.41
N PHE A 711 3.15 -18.48 0.87
CA PHE A 711 3.77 -18.15 -0.41
C PHE A 711 5.30 -18.27 -0.32
N ALA A 712 5.92 -17.72 0.72
CA ALA A 712 7.35 -17.83 0.97
C ALA A 712 7.80 -19.29 1.08
N TRP A 713 7.05 -20.12 1.81
CA TRP A 713 7.33 -21.53 1.99
C TRP A 713 7.27 -22.29 0.66
N VAL A 714 6.25 -22.06 -0.15
CA VAL A 714 6.08 -22.73 -1.45
C VAL A 714 7.22 -22.35 -2.42
N ILE A 715 7.57 -21.05 -2.47
CA ILE A 715 8.67 -20.60 -3.36
C ILE A 715 10.01 -21.19 -2.91
N ALA A 716 10.34 -21.12 -1.63
CA ALA A 716 11.57 -21.68 -1.08
C ALA A 716 11.64 -23.22 -1.29
N PHE A 717 10.50 -23.92 -1.12
CA PHE A 717 10.40 -25.36 -1.37
C PHE A 717 10.66 -25.70 -2.84
N ILE A 718 10.07 -24.95 -3.77
CA ILE A 718 10.30 -25.16 -5.20
C ILE A 718 11.77 -24.95 -5.54
N VAL A 719 12.38 -23.86 -5.04
CA VAL A 719 13.79 -23.55 -5.29
C VAL A 719 14.70 -24.63 -4.74
N TRP A 720 14.46 -25.09 -3.52
CA TRP A 720 15.24 -26.16 -2.90
C TRP A 720 15.14 -27.48 -3.67
N GLN A 721 13.93 -27.97 -3.94
CA GLN A 721 13.72 -29.28 -4.55
C GLN A 721 14.17 -29.31 -6.02
N LEU A 722 13.90 -28.26 -6.78
CA LEU A 722 14.38 -28.16 -8.16
C LEU A 722 15.91 -27.99 -8.20
N GLY A 723 16.49 -27.17 -7.32
CA GLY A 723 17.94 -27.01 -7.25
C GLY A 723 18.65 -28.31 -6.95
N ARG A 724 18.14 -29.13 -6.02
CA ARG A 724 18.66 -30.49 -5.76
C ARG A 724 18.54 -31.40 -6.96
N ALA A 725 17.45 -31.31 -7.70
CA ALA A 725 17.26 -32.10 -8.91
C ALA A 725 18.33 -31.76 -9.98
N PHE A 726 18.63 -30.48 -10.17
CA PHE A 726 19.71 -30.04 -11.08
C PHE A 726 21.10 -30.43 -10.57
N ALA A 727 21.29 -30.52 -9.26
CA ALA A 727 22.55 -31.00 -8.66
C ALA A 727 22.71 -32.54 -8.66
N GLY A 728 21.74 -33.28 -9.23
CA GLY A 728 21.79 -34.74 -9.29
C GLY A 728 21.44 -35.47 -8.00
N ALA A 729 20.99 -34.76 -6.95
CA ALA A 729 20.63 -35.31 -5.64
C ALA A 729 19.09 -35.27 -5.38
N ALA A 730 18.31 -35.55 -6.44
CA ALA A 730 16.86 -35.44 -6.39
C ALA A 730 16.23 -36.41 -5.38
N ASN A 731 15.35 -35.90 -4.53
CA ASN A 731 14.39 -36.73 -3.80
C ASN A 731 13.12 -36.85 -4.68
N ALA A 732 12.80 -38.04 -5.15
CA ALA A 732 11.70 -38.27 -6.08
C ALA A 732 10.37 -37.76 -5.55
N VAL A 733 10.08 -37.97 -4.26
CA VAL A 733 8.84 -37.48 -3.61
C VAL A 733 8.83 -35.96 -3.55
N GLY A 734 9.90 -35.33 -3.07
CA GLY A 734 10.01 -33.88 -2.98
C GLY A 734 9.92 -33.20 -4.34
N LEU A 735 10.56 -33.78 -5.38
CA LEU A 735 10.52 -33.28 -6.75
C LEU A 735 9.11 -33.31 -7.34
N VAL A 736 8.35 -34.39 -7.13
CA VAL A 736 6.96 -34.51 -7.61
C VAL A 736 6.08 -33.43 -6.96
N PHE A 737 6.20 -33.23 -5.64
CA PHE A 737 5.45 -32.16 -4.95
C PHE A 737 5.88 -30.76 -5.41
N ALA A 738 7.16 -30.53 -5.65
CA ALA A 738 7.65 -29.24 -6.14
C ALA A 738 7.14 -28.95 -7.57
N LEU A 739 7.14 -29.94 -8.45
CA LEU A 739 6.58 -29.80 -9.80
C LEU A 739 5.06 -29.61 -9.76
N ALA A 740 4.36 -30.30 -8.87
CA ALA A 740 2.92 -30.10 -8.66
C ALA A 740 2.62 -28.67 -8.14
N ALA A 741 3.39 -28.19 -7.17
CA ALA A 741 3.28 -26.83 -6.65
C ALA A 741 3.56 -25.78 -7.73
N LEU A 742 4.62 -25.97 -8.52
CA LEU A 742 4.95 -25.10 -9.65
C LEU A 742 3.85 -25.11 -10.72
N ALA A 743 3.34 -26.30 -11.07
CA ALA A 743 2.23 -26.43 -12.02
C ALA A 743 0.96 -25.73 -11.52
N LEU A 744 0.66 -25.80 -10.22
CA LEU A 744 -0.47 -25.12 -9.59
C LEU A 744 -0.29 -23.60 -9.61
N LEU A 745 0.91 -23.09 -9.32
CA LEU A 745 1.24 -21.67 -9.43
C LEU A 745 1.10 -21.18 -10.87
N LEU A 746 1.65 -21.92 -11.84
CA LEU A 746 1.52 -21.59 -13.27
C LEU A 746 0.06 -21.67 -13.73
N TRP A 747 -0.69 -22.70 -13.33
CA TRP A 747 -2.11 -22.79 -13.63
C TRP A 747 -2.90 -21.60 -13.09
N GLN A 748 -2.64 -21.18 -11.83
CA GLN A 748 -3.29 -20.02 -11.26
C GLN A 748 -2.86 -18.72 -11.97
N LEU A 749 -1.61 -18.64 -12.43
CA LEU A 749 -1.07 -17.49 -13.17
C LEU A 749 -1.69 -17.37 -14.57
N PHE A 750 -1.91 -18.49 -15.28
CA PHE A 750 -2.45 -18.50 -16.64
C PHE A 750 -3.95 -18.74 -16.73
N LYS A 751 -4.62 -19.04 -15.61
CA LYS A 751 -6.07 -19.18 -15.57
C LYS A 751 -6.73 -17.91 -16.09
N PRO A 752 -7.76 -18.02 -16.99
CA PRO A 752 -8.48 -16.86 -17.48
C PRO A 752 -9.11 -16.05 -16.33
N TYR A 753 -9.16 -14.74 -16.52
CA TYR A 753 -9.75 -13.80 -15.56
C TYR A 753 -11.23 -14.15 -15.33
N LYS A 754 -11.68 -14.16 -14.08
CA LYS A 754 -13.10 -14.25 -13.77
C LYS A 754 -13.67 -12.85 -13.65
N GLU A 755 -14.74 -12.56 -14.37
CA GLU A 755 -15.47 -11.31 -14.26
C GLU A 755 -15.78 -10.95 -12.80
N ALA A 756 -15.61 -9.70 -12.48
CA ALA A 756 -15.76 -9.18 -11.13
C ALA A 756 -17.19 -9.26 -10.63
N GLN A 757 -17.38 -9.69 -9.39
CA GLN A 757 -18.56 -9.28 -8.63
C GLN A 757 -18.39 -7.79 -8.30
N ARG A 758 -19.10 -6.91 -9.01
CA ARG A 758 -19.16 -5.48 -8.67
C ARG A 758 -19.72 -5.31 -7.26
N LEU A 759 -19.18 -4.32 -6.53
CA LEU A 759 -19.64 -4.00 -5.18
C LEU A 759 -21.16 -3.71 -5.21
N THR A 760 -21.94 -4.66 -4.73
CA THR A 760 -23.35 -4.45 -4.44
C THR A 760 -23.47 -4.15 -2.96
N VAL A 761 -23.95 -2.98 -2.61
CA VAL A 761 -24.45 -2.70 -1.26
C VAL A 761 -25.75 -3.50 -1.14
N GLN A 762 -25.78 -4.50 -0.25
CA GLN A 762 -27.02 -5.21 0.13
C GLN A 762 -27.87 -4.33 1.03
#